data_1af32b24c2c47e7f3942e6a25e0420c3
#
_entry.id   1af32b24c2c47e7f3942e6a25e0420c3
#
_cell.length_a   1.000
_cell.length_b   1.000
_cell.length_c   1.000
_cell.angle_alpha   90.00
_cell.angle_beta   90.00
_cell.angle_gamma   90.00
#
_symmetry.space_group_name_H-M   'P 1'
#
loop_
_entity.id
_entity.type
_entity.pdbx_description
1 polymer ?
#
loop_
_entity_poly.entity_id
_entity_poly.type
_entity_poly.pdbx_seq_one_letter_code
_entity_poly.pdbx_strand_id
1 'polypeptide(L)'
;MEACDECEPGQYQDAPGQPSCLICSRGSYSANVLSCELCNVGEYCPAQSVVGTPCPVGSTTEGRGAEGPDECGCRTGTYDSAAAGAKRSCEPCNLNDMACSRTGLTLATVPLHPARWRHSNRTASIYECDSSGCPGGDWKGTGDGYCAPGREGPRCEWCSDPSRYYDALTTACEDCGDMAGYALRQMAILLAIAVALGLVRAGVLRAPRLLVRTSRKLAQTAMSMQQFGLQAKFKCCLSFYQVWAVRKSVYGFELPGSLSGVMAFFDALSFDVGTFIFPSWTCLGGLTARLVFSGLWPLALMAVVALCLLALEVARKGGSPQGALLRSLEAAIFISFCVLPSVTRSLFLAFKCESFPYDDQLRESRKYLSASLNIECYSADHEPIYTTAWVFIVLWPVALPLVYGVLLFRCRGAILEHQPSTLSRAIRFLWFDYDDRCFWFEMVELSQKLVLTNFLLFVNFEESGSNKLLRLFLGLLIALSGLTVQLIAQPFRKRTDDAIASVVRLMLVLFFILGIMVKLCDTEGPNTVHNLLDAKIEASKFCFELVGVATTEAVAWLIIVAGLFVVLVPLGMFAQKLAFSQAIPILRDAQTMEPPVLLLGPGKRYHLFLSHVWSTGQDQCAVIKRQLQLLLPGVVIFLDVDDLQDIGDLEGYVRATGVMLFFLSKNYFTSRNCLREVKATIDEQLPLVLVHEQQVEKGGGPLEMMRTECREEMRSYVFDERAPIAWHRISHYQNLTLKLIATEMLRHGPKEMCLVLPGEVNIAELALPRPLVLWCSAGNPGAAAMAHELKDALAGGGDAIQVVERRPDARVLEAQGTSVAMLLYLNKDTWAA
;
A
#
# COMPACT_ATOMS: atom_id res chain seq x y z
N MET A 1 -62.08 90.21 -23.41
CA MET A 1 -60.74 89.55 -23.41
C MET A 1 -60.91 88.26 -22.67
N GLU A 2 -60.98 87.14 -23.39
CA GLU A 2 -60.94 85.82 -22.78
C GLU A 2 -59.54 85.62 -22.26
N ALA A 3 -59.50 85.27 -21.02
CA ALA A 3 -58.23 84.97 -20.39
C ALA A 3 -57.63 83.70 -21.05
N CYS A 4 -56.39 83.74 -21.44
CA CYS A 4 -55.68 82.56 -21.91
C CYS A 4 -55.42 81.67 -20.70
N ASP A 5 -55.94 80.51 -20.72
CA ASP A 5 -55.63 79.48 -19.69
C ASP A 5 -54.18 78.92 -19.91
N GLU A 6 -53.42 78.74 -18.82
CA GLU A 6 -52.13 78.17 -18.90
C GLU A 6 -52.27 76.67 -19.20
N CYS A 7 -51.32 76.10 -19.97
CA CYS A 7 -51.31 74.63 -20.22
C CYS A 7 -51.30 73.81 -18.92
N GLU A 8 -52.08 72.68 -18.88
CA GLU A 8 -52.10 71.82 -17.78
C GLU A 8 -50.73 71.11 -17.61
N PRO A 9 -50.33 70.70 -16.41
CA PRO A 9 -49.10 70.01 -16.19
C PRO A 9 -48.94 68.77 -17.10
N GLY A 10 -47.81 68.65 -17.78
CA GLY A 10 -47.53 67.58 -18.78
C GLY A 10 -47.86 67.99 -20.20
N GLN A 11 -48.33 69.27 -20.41
CA GLN A 11 -48.56 69.89 -21.71
C GLN A 11 -47.70 71.16 -21.88
N TYR A 12 -47.38 71.50 -23.10
CA TYR A 12 -46.57 72.65 -23.44
C TYR A 12 -47.16 73.41 -24.68
N GLN A 13 -46.73 74.59 -24.85
CA GLN A 13 -47.01 75.37 -26.07
C GLN A 13 -45.81 76.28 -26.39
N ASP A 14 -45.23 76.08 -27.57
CA ASP A 14 -44.02 76.76 -28.03
C ASP A 14 -44.24 78.18 -28.55
N ALA A 15 -45.51 78.51 -28.81
CA ALA A 15 -45.90 79.84 -29.33
C ALA A 15 -47.14 80.44 -28.61
N PRO A 16 -47.09 81.68 -28.14
CA PRO A 16 -48.23 82.32 -27.46
C PRO A 16 -49.42 82.51 -28.38
N GLY A 17 -50.66 82.31 -27.87
CA GLY A 17 -51.92 82.55 -28.61
C GLY A 17 -52.42 81.35 -29.43
N GLN A 18 -51.98 80.20 -29.25
CA GLN A 18 -52.46 78.96 -29.89
C GLN A 18 -53.70 78.40 -29.15
N PRO A 19 -54.66 77.78 -29.89
CA PRO A 19 -55.97 77.39 -29.36
C PRO A 19 -55.91 76.11 -28.52
N SER A 20 -54.79 75.36 -28.48
CA SER A 20 -54.64 74.09 -27.73
C SER A 20 -53.17 73.82 -27.30
N CYS A 21 -53.01 73.24 -26.15
CA CYS A 21 -51.71 72.81 -25.68
C CYS A 21 -51.34 71.50 -26.33
N LEU A 22 -50.05 71.32 -26.59
CA LEU A 22 -49.42 70.07 -27.07
C LEU A 22 -49.02 69.17 -25.90
N ILE A 23 -49.19 67.88 -26.06
CA ILE A 23 -48.83 66.89 -25.03
C ILE A 23 -47.36 66.52 -25.21
N CYS A 24 -46.58 66.45 -24.12
CA CYS A 24 -45.25 65.91 -24.18
C CYS A 24 -45.31 64.41 -24.55
N SER A 25 -44.60 64.10 -25.61
CA SER A 25 -44.50 62.73 -26.08
C SER A 25 -43.83 61.84 -25.04
N ARG A 26 -44.05 60.54 -25.16
CA ARG A 26 -43.32 59.55 -24.35
C ARG A 26 -41.83 59.82 -24.44
N GLY A 27 -41.11 59.61 -23.36
CA GLY A 27 -39.70 59.90 -23.26
C GLY A 27 -39.34 61.33 -22.89
N SER A 28 -40.34 62.18 -22.76
CA SER A 28 -40.14 63.58 -22.40
C SER A 28 -41.14 64.05 -21.34
N TYR A 29 -40.77 65.05 -20.58
CA TYR A 29 -41.63 65.71 -19.57
C TYR A 29 -41.66 67.19 -19.74
N SER A 30 -42.74 67.85 -19.27
CA SER A 30 -42.87 69.25 -19.31
C SER A 30 -42.12 69.95 -18.19
N ALA A 31 -40.88 70.36 -18.46
CA ALA A 31 -40.06 71.10 -17.50
C ALA A 31 -40.53 72.53 -17.27
N ASN A 32 -41.20 73.05 -18.25
CA ASN A 32 -41.90 74.40 -18.24
C ASN A 32 -43.03 74.40 -19.25
N VAL A 33 -43.88 75.37 -19.20
CA VAL A 33 -45.04 75.50 -20.12
C VAL A 33 -44.67 75.74 -21.59
N LEU A 34 -43.38 75.90 -21.90
CA LEU A 34 -42.90 76.27 -23.24
C LEU A 34 -42.22 75.07 -24.00
N SER A 35 -41.77 74.10 -23.34
CA SER A 35 -41.03 72.99 -24.00
C SER A 35 -41.07 71.71 -23.23
N CYS A 36 -40.93 70.62 -23.95
CA CYS A 36 -40.64 69.29 -23.35
C CYS A 36 -39.12 68.98 -23.32
N GLU A 37 -38.64 68.48 -22.24
CA GLU A 37 -37.26 67.99 -22.10
C GLU A 37 -37.24 66.46 -22.04
N LEU A 38 -36.15 65.83 -22.60
CA LEU A 38 -35.99 64.45 -22.55
C LEU A 38 -35.71 64.03 -21.11
N CYS A 39 -36.33 62.95 -20.66
CA CYS A 39 -36.07 62.36 -19.36
C CYS A 39 -34.56 62.07 -19.15
N ASN A 40 -34.11 62.39 -17.97
CA ASN A 40 -32.69 62.12 -17.61
C ASN A 40 -32.40 60.61 -17.49
N VAL A 41 -31.12 60.29 -17.55
CA VAL A 41 -30.68 58.93 -17.30
C VAL A 41 -31.06 58.50 -15.88
N GLY A 42 -31.69 57.35 -15.73
CA GLY A 42 -32.27 56.88 -14.49
C GLY A 42 -33.71 57.22 -14.22
N GLU A 43 -34.35 57.87 -15.17
CA GLU A 43 -35.77 58.26 -15.14
C GLU A 43 -36.49 57.87 -16.46
N TYR A 44 -37.79 57.63 -16.40
CA TYR A 44 -38.63 57.35 -17.53
C TYR A 44 -39.88 58.30 -17.52
N CYS A 45 -40.41 58.59 -18.67
CA CYS A 45 -41.53 59.47 -18.79
C CYS A 45 -42.61 58.85 -19.68
N PRO A 46 -43.75 58.40 -19.15
CA PRO A 46 -44.98 58.17 -19.91
C PRO A 46 -45.46 59.44 -20.59
N ALA A 47 -46.34 59.29 -21.56
CA ALA A 47 -46.96 60.50 -22.20
C ALA A 47 -47.58 61.35 -21.10
N GLN A 48 -47.47 62.68 -21.26
CA GLN A 48 -48.00 63.74 -20.34
C GLN A 48 -47.28 63.81 -19.00
N SER A 49 -46.01 63.32 -18.91
CA SER A 49 -45.23 63.45 -17.69
C SER A 49 -44.90 64.92 -17.37
N VAL A 50 -45.04 65.27 -16.10
CA VAL A 50 -44.69 66.62 -15.57
C VAL A 50 -43.21 66.55 -15.04
N VAL A 51 -42.79 65.44 -14.59
CA VAL A 51 -41.40 65.16 -14.10
C VAL A 51 -40.99 63.75 -14.49
N GLY A 52 -39.73 63.54 -14.60
CA GLY A 52 -39.20 62.18 -14.79
C GLY A 52 -39.51 61.27 -13.60
N THR A 53 -40.06 60.11 -13.86
CA THR A 53 -40.30 59.08 -12.83
C THR A 53 -39.01 58.27 -12.64
N PRO A 54 -38.44 58.26 -11.44
CA PRO A 54 -37.17 57.46 -11.20
C PRO A 54 -37.40 56.02 -11.44
N CYS A 55 -36.41 55.38 -12.06
CA CYS A 55 -36.35 53.91 -12.16
C CYS A 55 -36.39 53.23 -10.79
N PRO A 56 -36.90 51.99 -10.68
CA PRO A 56 -36.85 51.20 -9.47
C PRO A 56 -35.44 51.13 -8.88
N VAL A 57 -35.36 50.95 -7.56
CA VAL A 57 -34.07 50.88 -6.84
C VAL A 57 -33.13 49.86 -7.49
N GLY A 58 -31.89 50.25 -7.79
CA GLY A 58 -30.89 49.41 -8.44
C GLY A 58 -30.91 49.42 -9.98
N SER A 59 -31.92 50.10 -10.61
CA SER A 59 -32.00 50.16 -12.06
C SER A 59 -31.72 51.58 -12.60
N THR A 60 -31.48 51.71 -13.90
CA THR A 60 -31.22 52.94 -14.64
C THR A 60 -31.59 52.74 -16.11
N THR A 61 -31.70 53.82 -16.87
CA THR A 61 -31.87 53.77 -18.32
C THR A 61 -30.54 53.90 -19.05
N GLU A 62 -30.41 53.35 -20.26
CA GLU A 62 -29.16 53.41 -21.04
C GLU A 62 -28.82 54.77 -21.51
N GLY A 63 -29.89 55.61 -21.78
CA GLY A 63 -29.81 56.97 -22.28
C GLY A 63 -30.91 57.88 -21.75
N ARG A 64 -30.94 59.11 -22.24
CA ARG A 64 -32.06 60.09 -22.03
C ARG A 64 -33.26 59.73 -22.91
N GLY A 65 -34.45 60.02 -22.43
CA GLY A 65 -35.64 59.88 -23.22
C GLY A 65 -36.37 58.56 -23.13
N ALA A 66 -36.14 57.77 -22.02
CA ALA A 66 -36.85 56.53 -21.79
C ALA A 66 -38.38 56.76 -21.64
N GLU A 67 -39.14 55.90 -22.32
CA GLU A 67 -40.62 56.09 -22.46
C GLU A 67 -41.39 55.36 -21.34
N GLY A 68 -40.82 54.33 -20.77
CA GLY A 68 -41.51 53.49 -19.79
C GLY A 68 -40.62 52.77 -18.83
N PRO A 69 -41.16 52.06 -17.77
CA PRO A 69 -40.41 51.34 -16.79
C PRO A 69 -39.71 50.17 -17.39
N ASP A 70 -40.08 49.66 -18.57
CA ASP A 70 -39.45 48.49 -19.22
C ASP A 70 -38.07 48.86 -19.73
N GLU A 71 -37.77 50.15 -20.00
CA GLU A 71 -36.44 50.62 -20.39
C GLU A 71 -35.49 50.83 -19.21
N CYS A 72 -35.94 50.64 -17.95
CA CYS A 72 -35.11 50.70 -16.77
C CYS A 72 -34.40 49.36 -16.63
N GLY A 73 -33.13 49.23 -17.05
CA GLY A 73 -32.27 48.08 -16.88
C GLY A 73 -31.51 48.10 -15.55
N CYS A 74 -31.03 46.97 -15.06
CA CYS A 74 -30.14 46.95 -13.90
C CYS A 74 -28.84 47.73 -14.19
N ARG A 75 -28.28 48.40 -13.16
CA ARG A 75 -27.04 49.19 -13.29
C ARG A 75 -25.84 48.34 -13.60
N THR A 76 -24.77 48.91 -14.11
CA THR A 76 -23.47 48.24 -14.24
C THR A 76 -23.04 47.63 -12.92
N GLY A 77 -22.50 46.42 -12.96
CA GLY A 77 -22.14 45.62 -11.77
C GLY A 77 -23.31 44.85 -11.15
N THR A 78 -24.54 44.94 -11.76
CA THR A 78 -25.70 44.16 -11.29
C THR A 78 -26.40 43.50 -12.49
N TYR A 79 -27.17 42.44 -12.23
CA TYR A 79 -28.00 41.73 -13.21
C TYR A 79 -29.42 41.51 -12.67
N ASP A 80 -30.40 41.40 -13.55
CA ASP A 80 -31.78 41.09 -13.18
C ASP A 80 -31.91 39.54 -12.97
N SER A 81 -32.20 39.15 -11.74
CA SER A 81 -32.43 37.75 -11.37
C SER A 81 -33.90 37.33 -11.49
N ALA A 82 -34.81 38.23 -11.78
CA ALA A 82 -36.24 37.97 -11.84
C ALA A 82 -36.60 37.06 -13.03
N ALA A 83 -37.66 36.24 -12.86
CA ALA A 83 -38.29 35.53 -13.97
C ALA A 83 -38.88 36.50 -15.03
N ALA A 84 -38.92 36.03 -16.28
CA ALA A 84 -39.54 36.78 -17.33
C ALA A 84 -40.99 37.16 -16.97
N GLY A 85 -41.29 38.47 -16.88
CA GLY A 85 -42.59 38.99 -16.49
C GLY A 85 -42.79 39.23 -14.99
N ALA A 86 -41.84 38.88 -14.13
CA ALA A 86 -41.85 39.19 -12.69
C ALA A 86 -41.29 40.60 -12.42
N LYS A 87 -41.52 41.11 -11.20
CA LYS A 87 -40.93 42.38 -10.76
C LYS A 87 -39.40 42.27 -10.76
N ARG A 88 -38.73 43.19 -11.47
CA ARG A 88 -37.27 43.25 -11.60
C ARG A 88 -36.57 43.21 -10.25
N SER A 89 -35.52 42.36 -10.14
CA SER A 89 -34.68 42.23 -8.97
C SER A 89 -33.20 42.30 -9.39
N CYS A 90 -32.60 43.50 -9.17
CA CYS A 90 -31.19 43.73 -9.53
C CYS A 90 -30.28 43.21 -8.41
N GLU A 91 -29.56 42.14 -8.68
CA GLU A 91 -28.60 41.54 -7.78
C GLU A 91 -27.14 41.84 -8.17
N PRO A 92 -26.23 41.97 -7.20
CA PRO A 92 -24.85 42.28 -7.52
C PRO A 92 -24.20 41.09 -8.23
N CYS A 93 -23.40 41.39 -9.27
CA CYS A 93 -22.62 40.40 -9.99
C CYS A 93 -21.43 39.94 -9.15
N ASN A 94 -21.13 38.65 -9.21
CA ASN A 94 -19.81 38.17 -8.85
C ASN A 94 -18.81 38.56 -9.95
N LEU A 95 -18.07 39.65 -9.73
CA LEU A 95 -17.16 40.25 -10.73
C LEU A 95 -15.98 39.30 -11.09
N ASN A 96 -15.78 38.17 -10.39
CA ASN A 96 -14.80 37.19 -10.76
C ASN A 96 -15.30 36.17 -11.78
N ASP A 97 -16.61 35.99 -11.83
CA ASP A 97 -17.24 34.96 -12.64
C ASP A 97 -18.03 35.58 -13.80
N MET A 98 -18.59 36.81 -13.60
CA MET A 98 -19.49 37.48 -14.51
C MET A 98 -18.94 38.84 -15.03
N ALA A 99 -19.05 39.09 -16.32
CA ALA A 99 -18.63 40.34 -16.94
C ALA A 99 -19.80 41.34 -16.99
N CYS A 100 -20.05 42.05 -15.90
CA CYS A 100 -21.17 42.96 -15.73
C CYS A 100 -20.81 44.42 -16.05
N SER A 101 -20.15 44.69 -17.18
CA SER A 101 -19.74 46.03 -17.63
C SER A 101 -20.85 46.84 -18.35
N ARG A 102 -21.99 46.21 -18.67
CA ARG A 102 -23.12 46.83 -19.37
C ARG A 102 -24.31 46.99 -18.43
N THR A 103 -25.17 47.96 -18.74
CA THR A 103 -26.49 48.14 -18.10
C THR A 103 -27.50 47.16 -18.70
N GLY A 104 -28.58 46.85 -17.96
CA GLY A 104 -29.69 46.04 -18.46
C GLY A 104 -29.41 44.54 -18.60
N LEU A 105 -28.33 44.04 -18.02
CA LEU A 105 -28.04 42.63 -18.02
C LEU A 105 -29.07 41.85 -17.18
N THR A 106 -29.48 40.70 -17.71
CA THR A 106 -30.32 39.71 -17.03
C THR A 106 -29.50 38.47 -16.73
N LEU A 107 -29.98 37.60 -15.85
CA LEU A 107 -29.34 36.31 -15.59
C LEU A 107 -29.11 35.53 -16.89
N ALA A 108 -30.04 35.64 -17.85
CA ALA A 108 -29.95 34.95 -19.13
C ALA A 108 -28.85 35.48 -20.06
N THR A 109 -28.58 36.82 -20.00
CA THR A 109 -27.68 37.52 -20.94
C THR A 109 -26.33 37.91 -20.38
N VAL A 110 -26.10 37.73 -19.07
CA VAL A 110 -24.83 38.07 -18.44
C VAL A 110 -23.69 37.18 -18.96
N PRO A 111 -22.61 37.79 -19.51
CA PRO A 111 -21.46 37.05 -20.00
C PRO A 111 -20.62 36.51 -18.86
N LEU A 112 -19.95 35.38 -19.09
CA LEU A 112 -18.98 34.81 -18.14
C LEU A 112 -17.54 35.21 -18.48
N HIS A 113 -16.70 35.29 -17.44
CA HIS A 113 -15.27 35.45 -17.64
C HIS A 113 -14.64 34.14 -18.19
N PRO A 114 -13.44 34.18 -18.81
CA PRO A 114 -12.70 33.00 -19.18
C PRO A 114 -12.47 32.09 -17.96
N ALA A 115 -12.38 30.77 -18.17
CA ALA A 115 -12.28 29.75 -17.14
C ALA A 115 -13.53 29.64 -16.23
N ARG A 116 -14.70 30.05 -16.73
CA ARG A 116 -15.99 29.96 -16.03
C ARG A 116 -17.04 29.29 -16.92
N TRP A 117 -17.83 28.42 -16.28
CA TRP A 117 -18.89 27.66 -16.95
C TRP A 117 -20.15 27.60 -16.08
N ARG A 118 -21.32 27.60 -16.68
CA ARG A 118 -22.60 27.28 -16.03
C ARG A 118 -23.43 26.38 -16.93
N HIS A 119 -24.28 25.58 -16.31
CA HIS A 119 -25.05 24.57 -17.05
C HIS A 119 -26.18 25.17 -17.90
N SER A 120 -26.78 26.26 -17.45
CA SER A 120 -27.89 26.93 -18.11
C SER A 120 -27.79 28.45 -17.88
N ASN A 121 -28.44 29.20 -18.75
CA ASN A 121 -28.63 30.66 -18.58
C ASN A 121 -29.68 31.01 -17.51
N ARG A 122 -30.29 30.00 -16.87
CA ARG A 122 -31.31 30.18 -15.82
C ARG A 122 -30.75 29.93 -14.41
N THR A 123 -29.46 29.68 -14.31
CA THR A 123 -28.79 29.48 -13.01
C THR A 123 -27.65 30.48 -12.81
N ALA A 124 -27.54 30.98 -11.58
CA ALA A 124 -26.42 31.81 -11.14
C ALA A 124 -25.23 31.01 -10.66
N SER A 125 -25.38 29.67 -10.56
CA SER A 125 -24.32 28.76 -10.13
C SER A 125 -23.27 28.60 -11.22
N ILE A 126 -22.08 29.16 -10.99
CA ILE A 126 -20.93 29.13 -11.90
C ILE A 126 -19.84 28.23 -11.35
N TYR A 127 -19.20 27.47 -12.21
CA TYR A 127 -18.15 26.51 -11.88
C TYR A 127 -16.84 26.91 -12.54
N GLU A 128 -15.76 26.64 -11.89
CA GLU A 128 -14.43 26.76 -12.50
C GLU A 128 -14.23 25.69 -13.56
N CYS A 129 -13.58 26.05 -14.64
CA CYS A 129 -13.11 25.15 -15.67
C CYS A 129 -11.72 25.59 -16.17
N ASP A 130 -11.08 24.80 -17.00
CA ASP A 130 -9.82 25.19 -17.60
C ASP A 130 -9.98 26.37 -18.57
N SER A 131 -9.06 27.33 -18.49
CA SER A 131 -9.11 28.55 -19.34
C SER A 131 -9.01 28.26 -20.84
N SER A 132 -8.34 27.18 -21.23
CA SER A 132 -8.26 26.72 -22.63
C SER A 132 -9.57 26.06 -23.09
N GLY A 133 -10.32 25.48 -22.17
CA GLY A 133 -11.56 24.76 -22.42
C GLY A 133 -12.80 25.67 -22.35
N CYS A 134 -12.74 26.74 -21.57
CA CYS A 134 -13.85 27.65 -21.33
C CYS A 134 -13.43 29.10 -21.67
N PRO A 135 -13.55 29.53 -22.90
CA PRO A 135 -13.18 30.90 -23.32
C PRO A 135 -14.05 31.97 -22.69
N GLY A 136 -15.18 31.61 -22.07
CA GLY A 136 -16.14 32.56 -21.53
C GLY A 136 -16.99 33.28 -22.62
N GLY A 137 -17.60 34.42 -22.28
CA GLY A 137 -18.39 35.24 -23.19
C GLY A 137 -19.89 35.06 -23.01
N ASP A 138 -20.63 35.44 -24.07
CA ASP A 138 -22.08 35.42 -24.07
C ASP A 138 -22.66 34.01 -24.18
N TRP A 139 -23.86 33.83 -23.62
CA TRP A 139 -24.59 32.56 -23.72
C TRP A 139 -24.96 32.22 -25.17
N LYS A 140 -24.67 30.97 -25.62
CA LYS A 140 -24.91 30.48 -26.99
C LYS A 140 -25.94 29.36 -27.08
N GLY A 141 -26.94 29.35 -26.22
CA GLY A 141 -28.08 28.43 -26.31
C GLY A 141 -28.00 27.13 -25.47
N THR A 142 -26.81 26.59 -25.16
CA THR A 142 -26.60 25.42 -24.29
C THR A 142 -25.42 25.66 -23.37
N GLY A 143 -25.26 24.85 -22.32
CA GLY A 143 -24.07 24.88 -21.43
C GLY A 143 -22.77 24.71 -22.23
N ASP A 144 -22.80 23.92 -23.30
CA ASP A 144 -21.68 23.69 -24.22
C ASP A 144 -21.29 24.95 -25.01
N GLY A 145 -22.18 25.95 -25.08
CA GLY A 145 -21.91 27.25 -25.71
C GLY A 145 -20.80 28.06 -25.03
N TYR A 146 -20.41 27.71 -23.82
CA TYR A 146 -19.25 28.25 -23.13
C TYR A 146 -17.97 27.47 -23.39
N CYS A 147 -18.06 26.31 -24.06
CA CYS A 147 -16.92 25.42 -24.30
C CYS A 147 -16.18 25.84 -25.59
N ALA A 148 -14.89 25.62 -25.60
CA ALA A 148 -14.06 25.75 -26.79
C ALA A 148 -14.48 24.71 -27.85
N PRO A 149 -14.26 24.99 -29.15
CA PRO A 149 -14.56 24.03 -30.21
C PRO A 149 -13.91 22.64 -29.93
N GLY A 150 -14.72 21.59 -30.08
CA GLY A 150 -14.26 20.21 -29.82
C GLY A 150 -14.43 19.76 -28.38
N ARG A 151 -15.00 20.61 -27.49
CA ARG A 151 -15.31 20.21 -26.09
C ARG A 151 -16.80 20.46 -25.81
N GLU A 152 -17.33 19.64 -24.91
CA GLU A 152 -18.74 19.68 -24.51
C GLU A 152 -18.93 19.18 -23.08
N GLY A 153 -20.19 19.22 -22.60
CA GLY A 153 -20.57 18.70 -21.28
C GLY A 153 -20.20 19.61 -20.11
N PRO A 154 -20.55 19.21 -18.90
CA PRO A 154 -20.23 19.94 -17.69
C PRO A 154 -18.75 20.27 -17.56
N ARG A 155 -18.45 21.57 -17.29
CA ARG A 155 -17.07 22.10 -17.18
C ARG A 155 -16.22 21.96 -18.45
N CYS A 156 -16.83 21.60 -19.60
CA CYS A 156 -16.11 21.32 -20.85
C CYS A 156 -15.01 20.23 -20.72
N GLU A 157 -15.26 19.25 -19.86
CA GLU A 157 -14.35 18.14 -19.60
C GLU A 157 -14.66 16.91 -20.48
N TRP A 158 -15.41 17.07 -21.54
CA TRP A 158 -15.70 16.02 -22.50
C TRP A 158 -15.26 16.45 -23.91
N CYS A 159 -14.72 15.51 -24.68
CA CYS A 159 -14.32 15.73 -26.07
C CYS A 159 -15.46 15.32 -27.00
N SER A 160 -15.86 16.19 -27.94
CA SER A 160 -16.93 15.92 -28.91
C SER A 160 -16.56 14.83 -29.92
N ASP A 161 -15.26 14.66 -30.17
CA ASP A 161 -14.72 13.60 -31.03
C ASP A 161 -14.50 12.32 -30.21
N PRO A 162 -15.21 11.21 -30.51
CA PRO A 162 -15.06 9.94 -29.80
C PRO A 162 -13.67 9.30 -29.97
N SER A 163 -12.83 9.76 -30.91
CA SER A 163 -11.45 9.34 -31.07
C SER A 163 -10.46 10.04 -30.14
N ARG A 164 -10.96 10.99 -29.32
CA ARG A 164 -10.19 11.79 -28.37
C ARG A 164 -10.69 11.59 -26.96
N TYR A 165 -9.83 11.80 -25.99
CA TYR A 165 -10.18 11.81 -24.57
C TYR A 165 -9.69 13.06 -23.88
N TYR A 166 -10.41 13.49 -22.85
CA TYR A 166 -9.98 14.57 -21.99
C TYR A 166 -8.94 14.07 -20.99
N ASP A 167 -7.73 14.63 -21.04
CA ASP A 167 -6.68 14.38 -20.06
C ASP A 167 -6.69 15.52 -19.01
N ALA A 168 -7.00 15.15 -17.76
CA ALA A 168 -7.02 16.10 -16.65
C ALA A 168 -5.65 16.67 -16.27
N LEU A 169 -4.52 16.05 -16.71
CA LEU A 169 -3.17 16.54 -16.45
C LEU A 169 -2.76 17.63 -17.45
N THR A 170 -3.04 17.42 -18.74
CA THR A 170 -2.75 18.39 -19.81
C THR A 170 -3.89 19.36 -20.02
N THR A 171 -5.05 19.10 -19.39
CA THR A 171 -6.31 19.85 -19.59
C THR A 171 -6.69 20.00 -21.07
N ALA A 172 -6.36 18.99 -21.88
CA ALA A 172 -6.56 18.99 -23.32
C ALA A 172 -7.28 17.72 -23.81
N CYS A 173 -7.87 17.79 -25.00
CA CYS A 173 -8.36 16.62 -25.70
C CYS A 173 -7.23 15.97 -26.49
N GLU A 174 -6.73 14.84 -25.98
CA GLU A 174 -5.64 14.05 -26.59
C GLU A 174 -6.20 12.94 -27.49
N ASP A 175 -5.45 12.58 -28.54
CA ASP A 175 -5.84 11.51 -29.42
C ASP A 175 -5.71 10.14 -28.74
N CYS A 176 -6.68 9.27 -28.86
CA CYS A 176 -6.65 7.92 -28.31
C CYS A 176 -5.51 7.05 -28.88
N GLY A 177 -5.03 7.32 -30.09
CA GLY A 177 -4.00 6.52 -30.74
C GLY A 177 -4.31 5.02 -30.72
N ASP A 178 -3.29 4.16 -30.80
CA ASP A 178 -3.42 2.71 -30.67
C ASP A 178 -3.34 2.28 -29.17
N MET A 179 -4.32 2.67 -28.37
CA MET A 179 -4.36 2.34 -26.94
C MET A 179 -4.47 0.84 -26.66
N ALA A 180 -5.17 0.09 -27.52
CA ALA A 180 -5.27 -1.35 -27.41
C ALA A 180 -3.90 -2.00 -27.64
N GLY A 181 -3.17 -1.57 -28.66
CA GLY A 181 -1.81 -2.02 -28.91
C GLY A 181 -0.81 -1.59 -27.81
N TYR A 182 -0.98 -0.40 -27.21
CA TYR A 182 -0.19 0.03 -26.06
C TYR A 182 -0.44 -0.90 -24.86
N ALA A 183 -1.69 -1.14 -24.50
CA ALA A 183 -2.04 -2.01 -23.38
C ALA A 183 -1.57 -3.46 -23.60
N LEU A 184 -1.74 -3.99 -24.80
CA LEU A 184 -1.23 -5.32 -25.16
C LEU A 184 0.30 -5.40 -25.05
N ARG A 185 1.02 -4.38 -25.47
CA ARG A 185 2.50 -4.29 -25.32
C ARG A 185 2.92 -4.27 -23.84
N GLN A 186 2.27 -3.47 -23.00
CA GLN A 186 2.56 -3.43 -21.56
C GLN A 186 2.27 -4.77 -20.88
N MET A 187 1.14 -5.38 -21.18
CA MET A 187 0.80 -6.71 -20.67
C MET A 187 1.78 -7.79 -21.16
N ALA A 188 2.18 -7.75 -22.44
CA ALA A 188 3.17 -8.66 -22.98
C ALA A 188 4.55 -8.50 -22.31
N ILE A 189 4.98 -7.27 -22.05
CA ILE A 189 6.24 -6.99 -21.31
C ILE A 189 6.17 -7.55 -19.89
N LEU A 190 5.10 -7.28 -19.15
CA LEU A 190 4.92 -7.79 -17.79
C LEU A 190 4.88 -9.33 -17.78
N LEU A 191 4.19 -9.93 -18.72
CA LEU A 191 4.14 -11.38 -18.88
C LEU A 191 5.50 -11.95 -19.22
N ALA A 192 6.24 -11.35 -20.16
CA ALA A 192 7.59 -11.77 -20.53
C ALA A 192 8.56 -11.70 -19.35
N ILE A 193 8.49 -10.63 -18.53
CA ILE A 193 9.28 -10.53 -17.30
C ILE A 193 8.90 -11.63 -16.31
N ALA A 194 7.61 -11.86 -16.07
CA ALA A 194 7.13 -12.90 -15.17
C ALA A 194 7.55 -14.31 -15.62
N VAL A 195 7.44 -14.59 -16.93
CA VAL A 195 7.88 -15.87 -17.51
C VAL A 195 9.39 -16.01 -17.44
N ALA A 196 10.17 -14.96 -17.75
CA ALA A 196 11.64 -15.00 -17.66
C ALA A 196 12.11 -15.25 -16.23
N LEU A 197 11.52 -14.58 -15.24
CA LEU A 197 11.80 -14.82 -13.83
C LEU A 197 11.41 -16.25 -13.40
N GLY A 198 10.28 -16.73 -13.86
CA GLY A 198 9.85 -18.11 -13.64
C GLY A 198 10.79 -19.15 -14.24
N LEU A 199 11.23 -18.96 -15.47
CA LEU A 199 12.19 -19.85 -16.15
C LEU A 199 13.58 -19.84 -15.53
N VAL A 200 14.06 -18.69 -15.07
CA VAL A 200 15.30 -18.58 -14.31
C VAL A 200 15.18 -19.33 -12.98
N ARG A 201 14.06 -19.15 -12.25
CA ARG A 201 13.78 -19.86 -11.00
C ARG A 201 13.62 -21.38 -11.20
N ALA A 202 13.08 -21.78 -12.33
CA ALA A 202 12.94 -23.21 -12.70
C ALA A 202 14.26 -23.86 -13.17
N GLY A 203 15.34 -23.10 -13.32
CA GLY A 203 16.62 -23.60 -13.79
C GLY A 203 16.67 -23.99 -15.27
N VAL A 204 15.63 -23.63 -16.05
CA VAL A 204 15.54 -23.90 -17.50
C VAL A 204 16.43 -22.96 -18.31
N LEU A 205 16.53 -21.69 -17.88
CA LEU A 205 17.46 -20.71 -18.43
C LEU A 205 18.71 -20.66 -17.53
N ARG A 206 19.89 -20.94 -18.12
CA ARG A 206 21.17 -20.69 -17.43
C ARG A 206 21.37 -19.19 -17.36
N ALA A 207 21.21 -18.64 -16.16
CA ALA A 207 21.47 -17.22 -15.94
C ALA A 207 22.95 -16.89 -16.27
N PRO A 208 23.25 -15.76 -16.96
CA PRO A 208 24.62 -15.29 -17.17
C PRO A 208 25.38 -15.22 -15.85
N ARG A 209 26.69 -15.51 -15.83
CA ARG A 209 27.52 -15.52 -14.60
C ARG A 209 27.39 -14.24 -13.76
N LEU A 210 27.15 -13.13 -14.42
CA LEU A 210 26.85 -11.85 -13.75
C LEU A 210 25.53 -11.89 -12.98
N LEU A 211 24.47 -12.48 -13.56
CA LEU A 211 23.16 -12.64 -12.93
C LEU A 211 23.21 -13.65 -11.76
N VAL A 212 24.08 -14.66 -11.83
CA VAL A 212 24.29 -15.61 -10.71
C VAL A 212 24.95 -14.93 -9.52
N ARG A 213 25.90 -14.01 -9.75
CA ARG A 213 26.48 -13.21 -8.66
C ARG A 213 25.49 -12.21 -8.07
N THR A 214 24.70 -11.56 -8.92
CA THR A 214 23.61 -10.67 -8.47
C THR A 214 22.48 -11.46 -7.86
N SER A 215 22.12 -12.64 -8.36
CA SER A 215 21.09 -13.50 -7.76
C SER A 215 21.50 -14.06 -6.40
N ARG A 216 22.78 -14.38 -6.16
CA ARG A 216 23.26 -14.73 -4.81
C ARG A 216 23.14 -13.55 -3.84
N LYS A 217 23.51 -12.33 -4.27
CA LYS A 217 23.26 -11.12 -3.47
C LYS A 217 21.76 -10.83 -3.29
N LEU A 218 20.98 -10.95 -4.38
CA LEU A 218 19.52 -10.80 -4.31
C LEU A 218 18.86 -11.86 -3.40
N ALA A 219 19.33 -13.13 -3.45
CA ALA A 219 18.85 -14.18 -2.57
C ALA A 219 19.22 -13.92 -1.12
N GLN A 220 20.43 -13.42 -0.84
CA GLN A 220 20.83 -12.99 0.50
C GLN A 220 19.99 -11.79 0.97
N THR A 221 19.75 -10.81 0.08
CA THR A 221 18.90 -9.66 0.35
C THR A 221 17.44 -10.09 0.55
N ALA A 222 16.92 -11.00 -0.27
CA ALA A 222 15.56 -11.55 -0.12
C ALA A 222 15.38 -12.32 1.19
N MET A 223 16.42 -13.01 1.65
CA MET A 223 16.43 -13.69 2.96
C MET A 223 16.45 -12.71 4.12
N SER A 224 17.29 -11.68 4.03
CA SER A 224 17.30 -10.58 4.99
C SER A 224 15.94 -9.86 5.01
N MET A 225 15.30 -9.68 3.86
CA MET A 225 13.95 -9.15 3.70
C MET A 225 12.90 -10.02 4.41
N GLN A 226 12.97 -11.33 4.27
CA GLN A 226 12.04 -12.27 4.93
C GLN A 226 12.25 -12.30 6.45
N GLN A 227 13.50 -12.27 6.92
CA GLN A 227 13.82 -12.15 8.35
C GLN A 227 13.41 -10.80 8.93
N PHE A 228 13.46 -9.72 8.13
CA PHE A 228 13.03 -8.38 8.51
C PHE A 228 11.50 -8.27 8.66
N GLY A 229 10.71 -9.22 8.14
CA GLY A 229 9.25 -9.13 8.11
C GLY A 229 8.78 -8.07 7.10
N LEU A 230 9.44 -8.02 5.93
CA LEU A 230 9.12 -7.04 4.90
C LEU A 230 7.66 -7.10 4.45
N GLN A 231 7.06 -8.30 4.48
CA GLN A 231 5.66 -8.51 4.10
C GLN A 231 4.70 -7.71 4.98
N ALA A 232 4.84 -7.77 6.31
CA ALA A 232 4.00 -7.00 7.23
C ALA A 232 4.15 -5.49 7.00
N LYS A 233 5.39 -5.00 6.86
CA LYS A 233 5.70 -3.58 6.60
C LYS A 233 5.15 -3.11 5.27
N PHE A 234 5.28 -3.94 4.22
CA PHE A 234 4.70 -3.67 2.91
C PHE A 234 3.17 -3.53 2.98
N LYS A 235 2.47 -4.44 3.67
CA LYS A 235 1.02 -4.37 3.84
C LYS A 235 0.60 -3.07 4.53
N CYS A 236 1.28 -2.69 5.62
CA CYS A 236 0.98 -1.46 6.35
C CYS A 236 1.19 -0.21 5.49
N CYS A 237 2.33 -0.09 4.81
CA CYS A 237 2.63 1.03 3.92
C CYS A 237 1.64 1.10 2.75
N LEU A 238 1.39 -0.02 2.09
CA LEU A 238 0.44 -0.10 0.97
C LEU A 238 -0.96 0.36 1.40
N SER A 239 -1.44 -0.09 2.57
CA SER A 239 -2.75 0.30 3.09
C SER A 239 -2.85 1.82 3.30
N PHE A 240 -1.81 2.47 3.81
CA PHE A 240 -1.74 3.93 3.96
C PHE A 240 -1.84 4.64 2.60
N TYR A 241 -1.01 4.24 1.62
CA TYR A 241 -1.01 4.91 0.32
C TYR A 241 -2.28 4.65 -0.49
N GLN A 242 -2.94 3.53 -0.28
CA GLN A 242 -4.27 3.28 -0.87
C GLN A 242 -5.35 4.23 -0.31
N VAL A 243 -5.28 4.58 0.99
CA VAL A 243 -6.15 5.63 1.57
C VAL A 243 -5.73 7.02 1.08
N TRP A 244 -4.41 7.29 0.97
CA TRP A 244 -3.90 8.53 0.38
C TRP A 244 -4.45 8.79 -1.03
N ALA A 245 -4.44 7.77 -1.89
CA ALA A 245 -4.86 7.89 -3.29
C ALA A 245 -6.34 8.29 -3.47
N VAL A 246 -7.18 8.07 -2.47
CA VAL A 246 -8.61 8.40 -2.53
C VAL A 246 -8.95 9.78 -1.94
N ARG A 247 -7.95 10.61 -1.55
CA ARG A 247 -8.12 11.93 -0.93
C ARG A 247 -9.07 12.86 -1.71
N LYS A 248 -8.92 12.91 -3.03
CA LYS A 248 -9.75 13.72 -3.93
C LYS A 248 -11.14 13.09 -4.15
N SER A 249 -11.19 11.80 -4.44
CA SER A 249 -12.43 11.13 -4.87
C SER A 249 -13.39 10.82 -3.73
N VAL A 250 -12.88 10.43 -2.54
CA VAL A 250 -13.69 10.07 -1.37
C VAL A 250 -13.85 11.24 -0.43
N TYR A 251 -12.74 11.90 -0.09
CA TYR A 251 -12.70 12.92 0.96
C TYR A 251 -12.84 14.36 0.42
N GLY A 252 -12.63 14.54 -0.88
CA GLY A 252 -12.89 15.83 -1.56
C GLY A 252 -11.96 16.95 -1.12
N PHE A 253 -10.72 16.68 -0.69
CA PHE A 253 -9.70 17.70 -0.49
C PHE A 253 -8.54 17.54 -1.46
N GLU A 254 -8.06 18.67 -1.95
CA GLU A 254 -6.91 18.75 -2.86
C GLU A 254 -5.78 19.49 -2.19
N LEU A 255 -4.55 19.12 -2.52
CA LEU A 255 -3.36 19.82 -2.08
C LEU A 255 -2.93 20.82 -3.16
N PRO A 256 -2.24 21.92 -2.81
CA PRO A 256 -1.81 22.94 -3.77
C PRO A 256 -1.07 22.35 -4.97
N GLY A 257 -1.32 22.88 -6.17
CA GLY A 257 -0.72 22.41 -7.43
C GLY A 257 0.82 22.48 -7.49
N SER A 258 1.43 23.36 -6.66
CA SER A 258 2.89 23.43 -6.46
C SER A 258 3.53 22.10 -6.02
N LEU A 259 2.74 21.18 -5.45
CA LEU A 259 3.17 19.88 -4.89
C LEU A 259 2.82 18.69 -5.79
N SER A 260 2.36 18.92 -7.01
CA SER A 260 1.86 17.89 -7.94
C SER A 260 2.85 16.73 -8.18
N GLY A 261 4.14 17.02 -8.33
CA GLY A 261 5.17 15.98 -8.53
C GLY A 261 5.32 15.03 -7.34
N VAL A 262 5.24 15.55 -6.11
CA VAL A 262 5.32 14.71 -4.89
C VAL A 262 4.04 13.89 -4.74
N MET A 263 2.90 14.47 -5.08
CA MET A 263 1.61 13.76 -5.05
C MET A 263 1.59 12.60 -6.04
N ALA A 264 2.09 12.80 -7.27
CA ALA A 264 2.21 11.75 -8.27
C ALA A 264 3.10 10.59 -7.77
N PHE A 265 4.19 10.89 -7.07
CA PHE A 265 5.03 9.86 -6.45
C PHE A 265 4.25 9.02 -5.42
N PHE A 266 3.47 9.65 -4.52
CA PHE A 266 2.68 8.92 -3.53
C PHE A 266 1.52 8.15 -4.17
N ASP A 267 0.91 8.70 -5.20
CA ASP A 267 -0.14 8.01 -5.96
C ASP A 267 0.41 6.76 -6.66
N ALA A 268 1.65 6.79 -7.16
CA ALA A 268 2.33 5.62 -7.70
C ALA A 268 2.58 4.52 -6.63
N LEU A 269 2.81 4.89 -5.36
CA LEU A 269 2.98 3.94 -4.26
C LEU A 269 1.67 3.21 -3.87
N SER A 270 0.52 3.68 -4.32
CA SER A 270 -0.78 3.02 -4.10
C SER A 270 -0.97 1.72 -4.90
N PHE A 271 -0.06 1.44 -5.83
CA PHE A 271 -0.12 0.28 -6.73
C PHE A 271 -1.41 0.20 -7.54
N ASP A 272 -1.88 1.34 -8.04
CA ASP A 272 -2.99 1.34 -8.99
C ASP A 272 -2.51 0.87 -10.38
N VAL A 273 -2.39 -0.46 -10.51
CA VAL A 273 -1.90 -1.11 -11.73
C VAL A 273 -2.80 -0.81 -12.93
N GLY A 274 -4.09 -0.54 -12.67
CA GLY A 274 -5.06 -0.21 -13.72
C GLY A 274 -4.67 1.05 -14.49
N THR A 275 -4.31 2.12 -13.79
CA THR A 275 -3.88 3.39 -14.41
C THR A 275 -2.54 3.27 -15.12
N PHE A 276 -1.65 2.38 -14.63
CA PHE A 276 -0.37 2.14 -15.30
C PHE A 276 -0.52 1.40 -16.64
N ILE A 277 -1.44 0.42 -16.71
CA ILE A 277 -1.68 -0.34 -17.96
C ILE A 277 -2.49 0.49 -18.96
N PHE A 278 -3.43 1.30 -18.46
CA PHE A 278 -4.33 2.11 -19.29
C PHE A 278 -4.31 3.56 -18.82
N PRO A 279 -3.48 4.42 -19.39
CA PRO A 279 -3.44 5.84 -19.05
C PRO A 279 -4.78 6.55 -19.35
N SER A 280 -5.53 6.08 -20.35
CA SER A 280 -6.90 6.58 -20.62
C SER A 280 -7.89 5.46 -20.88
N TRP A 281 -8.86 5.34 -20.02
CA TRP A 281 -9.93 4.35 -20.10
C TRP A 281 -11.06 4.74 -21.08
N THR A 282 -11.20 6.02 -21.36
CA THR A 282 -12.26 6.54 -22.24
C THR A 282 -12.12 6.05 -23.68
N CYS A 283 -10.90 5.74 -24.09
CA CYS A 283 -10.58 5.20 -25.42
C CYS A 283 -10.92 3.72 -25.62
N LEU A 284 -11.28 2.99 -24.59
CA LEU A 284 -11.63 1.56 -24.63
C LEU A 284 -13.13 1.29 -24.86
N GLY A 285 -13.89 2.34 -25.11
CA GLY A 285 -15.35 2.29 -25.19
C GLY A 285 -15.97 2.87 -23.92
N GLY A 286 -17.29 2.95 -23.85
CA GLY A 286 -18.01 3.60 -22.77
C GLY A 286 -17.66 3.09 -21.37
N LEU A 287 -18.14 3.77 -20.36
CA LEU A 287 -17.85 3.49 -18.94
C LEU A 287 -18.18 2.03 -18.56
N THR A 288 -19.17 1.41 -19.19
CA THR A 288 -19.51 -0.02 -18.98
C THR A 288 -18.34 -0.94 -19.34
N ALA A 289 -17.69 -0.72 -20.50
CA ALA A 289 -16.53 -1.51 -20.92
C ALA A 289 -15.34 -1.33 -19.94
N ARG A 290 -15.15 -0.11 -19.44
CA ARG A 290 -14.16 0.20 -18.39
C ARG A 290 -14.40 -0.58 -17.11
N LEU A 291 -15.66 -0.65 -16.63
CA LEU A 291 -16.01 -1.39 -15.42
C LEU A 291 -15.81 -2.90 -15.60
N VAL A 292 -16.25 -3.45 -16.72
CA VAL A 292 -16.05 -4.87 -17.08
C VAL A 292 -14.54 -5.19 -17.12
N PHE A 293 -13.76 -4.36 -17.77
CA PHE A 293 -12.31 -4.55 -17.80
C PHE A 293 -11.71 -4.46 -16.40
N SER A 294 -12.05 -3.42 -15.61
CA SER A 294 -11.55 -3.23 -14.24
C SER A 294 -11.85 -4.45 -13.35
N GLY A 295 -13.02 -5.08 -13.53
CA GLY A 295 -13.41 -6.27 -12.79
C GLY A 295 -12.76 -7.58 -13.27
N LEU A 296 -12.41 -7.67 -14.55
CA LEU A 296 -11.93 -8.93 -15.16
C LEU A 296 -10.41 -9.03 -15.30
N TRP A 297 -9.68 -7.91 -15.56
CA TRP A 297 -8.24 -7.98 -15.78
C TRP A 297 -7.45 -8.63 -14.62
N PRO A 298 -7.79 -8.42 -13.31
CA PRO A 298 -7.06 -9.09 -12.25
C PRO A 298 -7.32 -10.61 -12.23
N LEU A 299 -8.54 -11.05 -12.59
CA LEU A 299 -8.87 -12.47 -12.71
C LEU A 299 -8.12 -13.10 -13.87
N ALA A 300 -8.02 -12.40 -15.00
CA ALA A 300 -7.22 -12.84 -16.15
C ALA A 300 -5.74 -12.96 -15.79
N LEU A 301 -5.19 -11.98 -15.06
CA LEU A 301 -3.81 -12.05 -14.58
C LEU A 301 -3.59 -13.24 -13.64
N MET A 302 -4.48 -13.47 -12.69
CA MET A 302 -4.41 -14.62 -11.79
C MET A 302 -4.48 -15.95 -12.58
N ALA A 303 -5.34 -16.05 -13.57
CA ALA A 303 -5.44 -17.22 -14.43
C ALA A 303 -4.15 -17.46 -15.24
N VAL A 304 -3.56 -16.42 -15.82
CA VAL A 304 -2.29 -16.50 -16.56
C VAL A 304 -1.16 -16.96 -15.65
N VAL A 305 -1.04 -16.37 -14.45
CA VAL A 305 -0.04 -16.78 -13.47
C VAL A 305 -0.23 -18.23 -13.03
N ALA A 306 -1.48 -18.66 -12.82
CA ALA A 306 -1.81 -20.06 -12.49
C ALA A 306 -1.41 -21.02 -13.60
N LEU A 307 -1.70 -20.69 -14.85
CA LEU A 307 -1.31 -21.49 -16.02
C LEU A 307 0.21 -21.57 -16.20
N CYS A 308 0.91 -20.45 -16.02
CA CYS A 308 2.38 -20.42 -16.05
C CYS A 308 2.99 -21.30 -14.95
N LEU A 309 2.48 -21.22 -13.73
CA LEU A 309 2.95 -22.04 -12.60
C LEU A 309 2.66 -23.53 -12.84
N LEU A 310 1.48 -23.86 -13.40
CA LEU A 310 1.13 -25.24 -13.78
C LEU A 310 2.08 -25.77 -14.85
N ALA A 311 2.31 -25.01 -15.92
CA ALA A 311 3.23 -25.38 -17.00
C ALA A 311 4.66 -25.62 -16.48
N LEU A 312 5.15 -24.76 -15.58
CA LEU A 312 6.47 -24.90 -14.95
C LEU A 312 6.55 -26.15 -14.06
N GLU A 313 5.49 -26.49 -13.33
CA GLU A 313 5.46 -27.72 -12.51
C GLU A 313 5.38 -28.98 -13.36
N VAL A 314 4.62 -28.95 -14.46
CA VAL A 314 4.55 -30.08 -15.41
C VAL A 314 5.92 -30.29 -16.09
N ALA A 315 6.65 -29.21 -16.39
CA ALA A 315 7.99 -29.28 -16.97
C ALA A 315 9.07 -29.79 -16.00
N ARG A 316 8.80 -29.77 -14.69
CA ARG A 316 9.72 -30.31 -13.65
C ARG A 316 9.53 -31.81 -13.53
N LYS A 317 10.64 -32.56 -13.57
CA LYS A 317 10.63 -34.01 -13.26
C LYS A 317 10.16 -34.20 -11.81
N GLY A 318 8.97 -34.76 -11.60
CA GLY A 318 8.37 -35.01 -10.28
C GLY A 318 7.47 -33.87 -9.74
N GLY A 319 7.10 -32.87 -10.57
CA GLY A 319 6.14 -31.85 -10.20
C GLY A 319 4.72 -32.41 -10.03
N SER A 320 3.97 -31.94 -9.01
CA SER A 320 2.59 -32.34 -8.78
C SER A 320 1.61 -31.22 -9.13
N PRO A 321 0.48 -31.52 -9.81
CA PRO A 321 -0.53 -30.52 -10.12
C PRO A 321 -1.16 -29.88 -8.87
N GLN A 322 -1.20 -30.61 -7.75
CA GLN A 322 -1.63 -30.07 -6.45
C GLN A 322 -0.66 -29.00 -5.92
N GLY A 323 0.64 -29.20 -6.09
CA GLY A 323 1.66 -28.20 -5.72
C GLY A 323 1.56 -26.93 -6.55
N ALA A 324 1.28 -27.05 -7.86
CA ALA A 324 1.02 -25.90 -8.73
C ALA A 324 -0.22 -25.11 -8.30
N LEU A 325 -1.31 -25.79 -8.00
CA LEU A 325 -2.56 -25.18 -7.56
C LEU A 325 -2.36 -24.38 -6.25
N LEU A 326 -1.63 -24.94 -5.28
CA LEU A 326 -1.35 -24.25 -4.01
C LEU A 326 -0.50 -22.98 -4.18
N ARG A 327 0.52 -23.02 -5.06
CA ARG A 327 1.34 -21.83 -5.39
C ARG A 327 0.51 -20.80 -6.16
N SER A 328 -0.42 -21.24 -7.01
CA SER A 328 -1.33 -20.36 -7.72
C SER A 328 -2.28 -19.65 -6.76
N LEU A 329 -2.74 -20.33 -5.71
CA LEU A 329 -3.57 -19.74 -4.67
C LEU A 329 -2.79 -18.66 -3.88
N GLU A 330 -1.53 -18.89 -3.53
CA GLU A 330 -0.67 -17.89 -2.87
C GLU A 330 -0.50 -16.63 -3.74
N ALA A 331 -0.22 -16.80 -5.03
CA ALA A 331 -0.11 -15.71 -5.98
C ALA A 331 -1.43 -14.96 -6.17
N ALA A 332 -2.55 -15.68 -6.26
CA ALA A 332 -3.88 -15.09 -6.40
C ALA A 332 -4.27 -14.25 -5.18
N ILE A 333 -3.97 -14.71 -3.97
CA ILE A 333 -4.20 -13.95 -2.73
C ILE A 333 -3.37 -12.66 -2.73
N PHE A 334 -2.10 -12.72 -3.11
CA PHE A 334 -1.24 -11.55 -3.18
C PHE A 334 -1.73 -10.52 -4.21
N ILE A 335 -2.04 -10.96 -5.44
CA ILE A 335 -2.55 -10.10 -6.51
C ILE A 335 -3.85 -9.45 -6.08
N SER A 336 -4.83 -10.26 -5.62
CA SER A 336 -6.13 -9.76 -5.22
C SER A 336 -6.06 -8.79 -4.03
N PHE A 337 -5.18 -9.02 -3.06
CA PHE A 337 -4.93 -8.09 -1.95
C PHE A 337 -4.44 -6.72 -2.43
N CYS A 338 -3.54 -6.69 -3.40
CA CYS A 338 -2.99 -5.44 -3.94
C CYS A 338 -4.03 -4.65 -4.74
N VAL A 339 -4.85 -5.32 -5.55
CA VAL A 339 -5.75 -4.66 -6.50
C VAL A 339 -7.16 -4.39 -5.96
N LEU A 340 -7.58 -5.08 -4.88
CA LEU A 340 -8.94 -5.01 -4.35
C LEU A 340 -9.44 -3.58 -4.09
N PRO A 341 -8.68 -2.66 -3.46
CA PRO A 341 -9.16 -1.30 -3.23
C PRO A 341 -9.33 -0.49 -4.52
N SER A 342 -8.41 -0.62 -5.49
CA SER A 342 -8.49 0.08 -6.78
C SER A 342 -9.69 -0.37 -7.60
N VAL A 343 -9.90 -1.69 -7.72
CA VAL A 343 -11.05 -2.26 -8.43
C VAL A 343 -12.35 -1.82 -7.75
N THR A 344 -12.45 -1.96 -6.44
CA THR A 344 -13.64 -1.56 -5.68
C THR A 344 -13.94 -0.06 -5.85
N ARG A 345 -12.90 0.79 -5.85
CA ARG A 345 -13.05 2.24 -6.11
C ARG A 345 -13.66 2.51 -7.48
N SER A 346 -13.14 1.86 -8.53
CA SER A 346 -13.65 2.04 -9.89
C SER A 346 -15.14 1.65 -9.99
N LEU A 347 -15.54 0.58 -9.28
CA LEU A 347 -16.93 0.14 -9.24
C LEU A 347 -17.83 1.13 -8.51
N PHE A 348 -17.36 1.70 -7.39
CA PHE A 348 -18.17 2.62 -6.58
C PHE A 348 -18.32 3.99 -7.23
N LEU A 349 -17.38 4.41 -8.08
CA LEU A 349 -17.52 5.64 -8.87
C LEU A 349 -18.69 5.58 -9.87
N ALA A 350 -19.19 4.40 -10.21
CA ALA A 350 -20.39 4.21 -11.03
C ALA A 350 -21.69 4.70 -10.34
N PHE A 351 -21.65 4.95 -9.04
CA PHE A 351 -22.79 5.44 -8.26
C PHE A 351 -22.68 6.92 -7.89
N LYS A 352 -21.51 7.52 -8.09
CA LYS A 352 -21.26 8.89 -7.67
C LYS A 352 -21.77 9.87 -8.72
N CYS A 353 -22.87 10.57 -8.40
CA CYS A 353 -23.46 11.60 -9.22
C CYS A 353 -23.10 12.99 -8.68
N GLU A 354 -22.77 13.92 -9.59
CA GLU A 354 -22.56 15.33 -9.31
C GLU A 354 -23.78 16.11 -9.81
N SER A 355 -24.31 16.99 -8.97
CA SER A 355 -25.53 17.75 -9.27
C SER A 355 -25.16 19.15 -9.78
N PHE A 356 -25.69 19.52 -10.92
CA PHE A 356 -25.53 20.86 -11.53
C PHE A 356 -26.87 21.53 -11.56
N PRO A 357 -27.06 22.68 -10.89
CA PRO A 357 -28.27 23.47 -11.01
C PRO A 357 -28.54 23.86 -12.48
N TYR A 358 -29.78 23.68 -12.91
CA TYR A 358 -30.22 23.95 -14.26
C TYR A 358 -31.14 25.17 -14.31
N ASP A 359 -32.08 25.29 -13.38
CA ASP A 359 -32.99 26.37 -13.23
C ASP A 359 -33.19 26.73 -11.76
N ASP A 360 -32.70 27.90 -11.33
CA ASP A 360 -32.76 28.32 -9.93
C ASP A 360 -34.18 28.69 -9.49
N GLN A 361 -35.03 29.09 -10.42
CA GLN A 361 -36.41 29.45 -10.12
C GLN A 361 -37.29 28.23 -9.92
N LEU A 362 -37.09 27.18 -10.75
CA LEU A 362 -37.79 25.90 -10.64
C LEU A 362 -37.10 24.96 -9.66
N ARG A 363 -35.92 25.35 -9.14
CA ARG A 363 -35.03 24.50 -8.31
C ARG A 363 -34.70 23.18 -9.01
N GLU A 364 -34.60 23.23 -10.34
CA GLU A 364 -34.27 22.08 -11.14
C GLU A 364 -32.74 21.89 -11.18
N SER A 365 -32.27 20.67 -10.94
CA SER A 365 -30.88 20.29 -11.09
C SER A 365 -30.76 19.02 -11.90
N ARG A 366 -29.73 18.92 -12.74
CA ARG A 366 -29.40 17.71 -13.47
C ARG A 366 -28.20 17.04 -12.82
N LYS A 367 -28.26 15.70 -12.73
CA LYS A 367 -27.21 14.91 -12.08
C LYS A 367 -26.45 14.15 -13.15
N TYR A 368 -25.13 14.32 -13.17
CA TYR A 368 -24.23 13.63 -14.08
C TYR A 368 -23.28 12.72 -13.31
N LEU A 369 -22.85 11.62 -13.94
CA LEU A 369 -21.98 10.67 -13.32
C LEU A 369 -20.56 11.26 -13.16
N SER A 370 -20.05 11.34 -11.95
CA SER A 370 -18.73 11.94 -11.65
C SER A 370 -17.56 11.26 -12.39
N ALA A 371 -17.71 9.99 -12.76
CA ALA A 371 -16.71 9.23 -13.53
C ALA A 371 -16.76 9.52 -15.04
N SER A 372 -17.87 10.09 -15.54
CA SER A 372 -18.09 10.39 -16.96
C SER A 372 -19.24 11.39 -17.08
N LEU A 373 -18.90 12.68 -17.14
CA LEU A 373 -19.86 13.78 -17.09
C LEU A 373 -20.79 13.88 -18.31
N ASN A 374 -20.62 13.00 -19.31
CA ASN A 374 -21.54 12.88 -20.45
C ASN A 374 -22.76 11.98 -20.14
N ILE A 375 -22.78 11.27 -19.03
CA ILE A 375 -23.84 10.33 -18.67
C ILE A 375 -24.70 10.94 -17.58
N GLU A 376 -25.97 11.20 -17.88
CA GLU A 376 -26.93 11.65 -16.88
C GLU A 376 -27.33 10.49 -15.96
N CYS A 377 -27.28 10.74 -14.65
CA CYS A 377 -27.61 9.72 -13.65
C CYS A 377 -29.11 9.35 -13.73
N TYR A 378 -29.39 8.08 -13.54
CA TYR A 378 -30.74 7.49 -13.60
C TYR A 378 -31.39 7.51 -15.00
N SER A 379 -30.61 7.80 -16.04
CA SER A 379 -31.02 7.66 -17.43
C SER A 379 -30.92 6.20 -17.91
N ALA A 380 -31.46 5.92 -19.10
CA ALA A 380 -31.33 4.61 -19.75
C ALA A 380 -29.86 4.22 -20.01
N ASP A 381 -28.99 5.21 -20.21
CA ASP A 381 -27.55 4.99 -20.42
C ASP A 381 -26.81 4.64 -19.12
N HIS A 382 -27.34 5.04 -17.96
CA HIS A 382 -26.76 4.70 -16.65
C HIS A 382 -27.13 3.29 -16.17
N GLU A 383 -28.26 2.72 -16.59
CA GLU A 383 -28.74 1.42 -16.10
C GLU A 383 -27.75 0.25 -16.34
N PRO A 384 -27.15 0.07 -17.54
CA PRO A 384 -26.17 -1.00 -17.77
C PRO A 384 -24.87 -0.81 -16.95
N ILE A 385 -24.49 0.44 -16.65
CA ILE A 385 -23.33 0.78 -15.81
C ILE A 385 -23.61 0.34 -14.37
N TYR A 386 -24.78 0.71 -13.87
CA TYR A 386 -25.25 0.40 -12.52
C TYR A 386 -25.34 -1.10 -12.28
N THR A 387 -25.96 -1.86 -13.19
CA THR A 387 -26.08 -3.32 -13.08
C THR A 387 -24.73 -4.02 -13.16
N THR A 388 -23.84 -3.61 -14.06
CA THR A 388 -22.47 -4.13 -14.18
C THR A 388 -21.68 -3.88 -12.90
N ALA A 389 -21.78 -2.69 -12.33
CA ALA A 389 -21.09 -2.35 -11.09
C ALA A 389 -21.55 -3.23 -9.92
N TRP A 390 -22.85 -3.51 -9.78
CA TRP A 390 -23.38 -4.40 -8.74
C TRP A 390 -22.87 -5.84 -8.84
N VAL A 391 -22.79 -6.39 -10.06
CA VAL A 391 -22.24 -7.75 -10.27
C VAL A 391 -20.81 -7.83 -9.73
N PHE A 392 -19.97 -6.87 -10.06
CA PHE A 392 -18.58 -6.88 -9.60
C PHE A 392 -18.42 -6.47 -8.14
N ILE A 393 -19.32 -5.69 -7.57
CA ILE A 393 -19.34 -5.38 -6.12
C ILE A 393 -19.60 -6.66 -5.32
N VAL A 394 -20.52 -7.50 -5.76
CA VAL A 394 -20.73 -8.80 -5.09
C VAL A 394 -19.47 -9.65 -5.18
N LEU A 395 -18.79 -9.65 -6.31
CA LEU A 395 -17.58 -10.49 -6.53
C LEU A 395 -16.37 -9.99 -5.72
N TRP A 396 -16.02 -8.68 -5.80
CA TRP A 396 -14.76 -8.16 -5.28
C TRP A 396 -14.83 -7.78 -3.79
N PRO A 397 -15.55 -6.74 -3.35
CA PRO A 397 -15.52 -6.34 -1.95
C PRO A 397 -16.37 -7.23 -1.02
N VAL A 398 -17.23 -8.14 -1.55
CA VAL A 398 -18.03 -9.04 -0.71
C VAL A 398 -17.51 -10.47 -0.77
N ALA A 399 -17.54 -11.13 -1.93
CA ALA A 399 -17.21 -12.55 -2.02
C ALA A 399 -15.74 -12.84 -1.72
N LEU A 400 -14.81 -12.00 -2.19
CA LEU A 400 -13.37 -12.23 -1.98
C LEU A 400 -12.97 -12.17 -0.50
N PRO A 401 -13.33 -11.15 0.31
CA PRO A 401 -13.09 -11.18 1.75
C PRO A 401 -13.76 -12.37 2.46
N LEU A 402 -14.96 -12.76 2.05
CA LEU A 402 -15.62 -13.95 2.58
C LEU A 402 -14.81 -15.22 2.30
N VAL A 403 -14.27 -15.37 1.10
CA VAL A 403 -13.37 -16.49 0.75
C VAL A 403 -12.13 -16.49 1.65
N TYR A 404 -11.51 -15.33 1.90
CA TYR A 404 -10.39 -15.24 2.83
C TYR A 404 -10.78 -15.69 4.25
N GLY A 405 -11.93 -15.22 4.76
CA GLY A 405 -12.45 -15.62 6.05
C GLY A 405 -12.71 -17.13 6.15
N VAL A 406 -13.30 -17.73 5.13
CA VAL A 406 -13.55 -19.17 5.05
C VAL A 406 -12.25 -19.97 5.02
N LEU A 407 -11.26 -19.54 4.23
CA LEU A 407 -9.95 -20.18 4.16
C LEU A 407 -9.22 -20.15 5.51
N LEU A 408 -9.20 -18.99 6.18
CA LEU A 408 -8.62 -18.83 7.52
C LEU A 408 -9.34 -19.71 8.55
N PHE A 409 -10.66 -19.73 8.51
CA PHE A 409 -11.45 -20.54 9.44
C PHE A 409 -11.22 -22.04 9.24
N ARG A 410 -11.11 -22.50 7.97
CA ARG A 410 -10.78 -23.90 7.63
C ARG A 410 -9.37 -24.31 8.12
N CYS A 411 -8.44 -23.36 8.13
CA CYS A 411 -7.05 -23.61 8.53
C CYS A 411 -6.79 -23.33 10.02
N ARG A 412 -7.79 -22.88 10.81
CA ARG A 412 -7.60 -22.46 12.20
C ARG A 412 -6.94 -23.52 13.09
N GLY A 413 -7.35 -24.80 12.97
CA GLY A 413 -6.76 -25.89 13.75
C GLY A 413 -5.28 -26.09 13.42
N ALA A 414 -4.93 -26.15 12.13
CA ALA A 414 -3.56 -26.30 11.67
C ALA A 414 -2.65 -25.11 12.07
N ILE A 415 -3.22 -23.89 12.20
CA ILE A 415 -2.48 -22.70 12.62
C ILE A 415 -2.25 -22.72 14.14
N LEU A 416 -3.29 -22.96 14.93
CA LEU A 416 -3.24 -22.95 16.39
C LEU A 416 -2.44 -24.11 16.97
N GLU A 417 -2.49 -25.29 16.33
CA GLU A 417 -1.75 -26.49 16.73
C GLU A 417 -0.31 -26.52 16.20
N HIS A 418 0.15 -25.48 15.50
CA HIS A 418 1.46 -25.39 14.87
C HIS A 418 1.78 -26.53 13.88
N GLN A 419 0.74 -27.18 13.33
CA GLN A 419 0.87 -28.24 12.33
C GLN A 419 0.45 -27.72 10.95
N PRO A 420 1.32 -27.03 10.20
CA PRO A 420 0.94 -26.39 8.96
C PRO A 420 0.50 -27.40 7.90
N SER A 421 -0.78 -27.40 7.55
CA SER A 421 -1.33 -28.15 6.42
C SER A 421 -0.85 -27.54 5.09
N THR A 422 -1.00 -28.27 3.99
CA THR A 422 -0.68 -27.76 2.66
C THR A 422 -1.47 -26.50 2.31
N LEU A 423 -2.75 -26.45 2.72
CA LEU A 423 -3.61 -25.29 2.51
C LEU A 423 -3.17 -24.09 3.38
N SER A 424 -2.87 -24.30 4.67
CA SER A 424 -2.41 -23.22 5.55
C SER A 424 -1.10 -22.58 5.07
N ARG A 425 -0.23 -23.36 4.41
CA ARG A 425 0.99 -22.85 3.75
C ARG A 425 0.66 -22.00 2.51
N ALA A 426 -0.30 -22.41 1.70
CA ALA A 426 -0.72 -21.63 0.52
C ALA A 426 -1.37 -20.28 0.89
N ILE A 427 -2.08 -20.22 2.03
CA ILE A 427 -2.68 -18.96 2.50
C ILE A 427 -1.80 -18.21 3.50
N ARG A 428 -0.50 -18.55 3.59
CA ARG A 428 0.46 -17.97 4.55
C ARG A 428 0.48 -16.45 4.55
N PHE A 429 0.24 -15.82 3.41
CA PHE A 429 0.16 -14.37 3.26
C PHE A 429 -0.88 -13.71 4.18
N LEU A 430 -1.99 -14.40 4.51
CA LEU A 430 -3.07 -13.84 5.32
C LEU A 430 -2.83 -13.91 6.83
N TRP A 431 -2.04 -14.86 7.32
CA TRP A 431 -1.96 -15.11 8.78
C TRP A 431 -0.55 -15.09 9.37
N PHE A 432 0.49 -15.33 8.58
CA PHE A 432 1.85 -15.60 9.09
C PHE A 432 2.50 -14.44 9.85
N ASP A 433 2.15 -13.21 9.49
CA ASP A 433 2.70 -12.02 10.12
C ASP A 433 2.16 -11.79 11.53
N TYR A 434 1.00 -12.38 11.84
CA TYR A 434 0.28 -12.21 13.09
C TYR A 434 0.61 -13.29 14.12
N ASP A 435 0.38 -12.98 15.39
CA ASP A 435 0.41 -13.95 16.46
C ASP A 435 -0.70 -15.01 16.24
N ASP A 436 -0.46 -16.23 16.68
CA ASP A 436 -1.37 -17.36 16.42
C ASP A 436 -2.78 -17.13 16.99
N ARG A 437 -2.88 -16.35 18.06
CA ARG A 437 -4.19 -15.92 18.64
C ARG A 437 -4.92 -14.90 17.75
N CYS A 438 -4.18 -14.16 16.94
CA CYS A 438 -4.68 -13.09 16.07
C CYS A 438 -4.60 -13.46 14.58
N PHE A 439 -4.58 -14.74 14.21
CA PHE A 439 -4.46 -15.21 12.81
C PHE A 439 -5.49 -14.62 11.86
N TRP A 440 -6.63 -14.19 12.38
CA TRP A 440 -7.76 -13.57 11.65
C TRP A 440 -7.64 -12.05 11.48
N PHE A 441 -6.61 -11.41 12.05
CA PHE A 441 -6.50 -9.96 12.13
C PHE A 441 -6.39 -9.29 10.74
N GLU A 442 -5.89 -10.01 9.72
CA GLU A 442 -5.90 -9.53 8.33
C GLU A 442 -7.30 -9.14 7.84
N MET A 443 -8.35 -9.82 8.35
CA MET A 443 -9.74 -9.49 7.99
C MET A 443 -10.17 -8.13 8.55
N VAL A 444 -9.69 -7.77 9.73
CA VAL A 444 -9.93 -6.44 10.34
C VAL A 444 -9.23 -5.36 9.54
N GLU A 445 -7.94 -5.57 9.20
CA GLU A 445 -7.15 -4.67 8.35
C GLU A 445 -7.84 -4.44 7.00
N LEU A 446 -8.24 -5.51 6.35
CA LEU A 446 -8.89 -5.45 5.04
C LEU A 446 -10.24 -4.73 5.12
N SER A 447 -11.05 -5.03 6.14
CA SER A 447 -12.35 -4.38 6.35
C SER A 447 -12.19 -2.88 6.60
N GLN A 448 -11.28 -2.48 7.50
CA GLN A 448 -10.98 -1.08 7.76
C GLN A 448 -10.52 -0.35 6.49
N LYS A 449 -9.63 -0.98 5.72
CA LYS A 449 -9.12 -0.44 4.46
C LYS A 449 -10.25 -0.23 3.44
N LEU A 450 -11.12 -1.21 3.23
CA LEU A 450 -12.26 -1.10 2.32
C LEU A 450 -13.24 -0.01 2.73
N VAL A 451 -13.50 0.12 4.03
CA VAL A 451 -14.38 1.21 4.51
C VAL A 451 -13.75 2.57 4.23
N LEU A 452 -12.47 2.76 4.57
CA LEU A 452 -11.77 4.03 4.37
C LEU A 452 -11.56 4.38 2.89
N THR A 453 -11.33 3.40 2.03
CA THR A 453 -11.06 3.69 0.61
C THR A 453 -12.30 3.76 -0.25
N ASN A 454 -13.41 3.10 0.15
CA ASN A 454 -14.54 2.89 -0.75
C ASN A 454 -15.91 3.12 -0.11
N PHE A 455 -16.24 2.44 1.01
CA PHE A 455 -17.61 2.49 1.56
C PHE A 455 -18.02 3.87 2.07
N LEU A 456 -17.10 4.72 2.48
CA LEU A 456 -17.40 6.10 2.88
C LEU A 456 -17.94 6.96 1.70
N LEU A 457 -17.75 6.53 0.46
CA LEU A 457 -18.41 7.16 -0.69
C LEU A 457 -19.94 7.11 -0.59
N PHE A 458 -20.51 6.07 0.03
CA PHE A 458 -21.96 5.92 0.19
C PHE A 458 -22.58 6.77 1.30
N VAL A 459 -21.74 7.39 2.13
CA VAL A 459 -22.20 8.32 3.15
C VAL A 459 -22.56 9.64 2.47
N ASN A 460 -23.85 9.93 2.35
CA ASN A 460 -24.43 11.12 1.70
C ASN A 460 -23.99 11.32 0.25
N PHE A 461 -24.82 10.84 -0.70
CA PHE A 461 -24.59 10.96 -2.14
C PHE A 461 -24.71 12.39 -2.68
N GLU A 462 -25.41 13.31 -1.98
CA GLU A 462 -25.55 14.70 -2.39
C GLU A 462 -24.30 15.49 -2.06
N GLU A 463 -23.68 16.09 -3.08
CA GLU A 463 -22.43 16.86 -2.94
C GLU A 463 -22.67 18.25 -2.32
N SER A 464 -22.94 18.28 -1.02
CA SER A 464 -22.79 19.52 -0.24
C SER A 464 -21.39 19.55 0.39
N GLY A 465 -20.79 20.71 0.54
CA GLY A 465 -19.47 20.87 1.20
C GLY A 465 -19.44 20.26 2.61
N SER A 466 -20.56 20.30 3.33
CA SER A 466 -20.73 19.69 4.65
C SER A 466 -20.58 18.14 4.64
N ASN A 467 -20.94 17.49 3.54
CA ASN A 467 -20.89 16.03 3.43
C ASN A 467 -19.45 15.50 3.27
N LYS A 468 -18.60 16.27 2.59
CA LYS A 468 -17.17 15.94 2.44
C LYS A 468 -16.45 16.04 3.79
N LEU A 469 -16.81 17.01 4.62
CA LEU A 469 -16.30 17.16 5.98
C LEU A 469 -16.75 15.99 6.87
N LEU A 470 -18.02 15.54 6.76
CA LEU A 470 -18.52 14.38 7.50
C LEU A 470 -17.73 13.09 7.16
N ARG A 471 -17.40 12.86 5.89
CA ARG A 471 -16.58 11.71 5.47
C ARG A 471 -15.18 11.75 6.08
N LEU A 472 -14.55 12.92 6.13
CA LEU A 472 -13.26 13.11 6.79
C LEU A 472 -13.35 12.81 8.29
N PHE A 473 -14.40 13.28 8.94
CA PHE A 473 -14.63 13.04 10.37
C PHE A 473 -14.88 11.55 10.67
N LEU A 474 -15.69 10.88 9.87
CA LEU A 474 -15.90 9.44 9.99
C LEU A 474 -14.60 8.66 9.70
N GLY A 475 -13.83 9.09 8.70
CA GLY A 475 -12.51 8.52 8.42
C GLY A 475 -11.55 8.64 9.61
N LEU A 476 -11.55 9.80 10.29
CA LEU A 476 -10.79 10.04 11.51
C LEU A 476 -11.21 9.08 12.63
N LEU A 477 -12.52 8.93 12.87
CA LEU A 477 -13.04 8.03 13.91
C LEU A 477 -12.65 6.56 13.64
N ILE A 478 -12.74 6.12 12.38
CA ILE A 478 -12.33 4.77 11.98
C ILE A 478 -10.81 4.58 12.11
N ALA A 479 -10.01 5.59 11.76
CA ALA A 479 -8.56 5.55 11.93
C ALA A 479 -8.16 5.49 13.41
N LEU A 480 -8.80 6.28 14.28
CA LEU A 480 -8.60 6.25 15.72
C LEU A 480 -9.00 4.91 16.34
N SER A 481 -10.15 4.36 15.95
CA SER A 481 -10.58 3.03 16.41
C SER A 481 -9.59 1.94 16.01
N GLY A 482 -9.09 2.00 14.77
CA GLY A 482 -8.06 1.10 14.29
C GLY A 482 -6.75 1.23 15.04
N LEU A 483 -6.30 2.45 15.35
CA LEU A 483 -5.10 2.68 16.17
C LEU A 483 -5.29 2.10 17.57
N THR A 484 -6.45 2.32 18.19
CA THR A 484 -6.78 1.80 19.52
C THR A 484 -6.75 0.28 19.54
N VAL A 485 -7.39 -0.37 18.57
CA VAL A 485 -7.38 -1.84 18.43
C VAL A 485 -5.96 -2.36 18.26
N GLN A 486 -5.11 -1.70 17.43
CA GLN A 486 -3.71 -2.07 17.23
C GLN A 486 -2.90 -1.99 18.52
N LEU A 487 -3.05 -0.93 19.29
CA LEU A 487 -2.29 -0.71 20.53
C LEU A 487 -2.69 -1.71 21.62
N ILE A 488 -3.97 -2.09 21.69
CA ILE A 488 -4.49 -3.06 22.67
C ILE A 488 -4.15 -4.49 22.26
N ALA A 489 -4.42 -4.86 21.02
CA ALA A 489 -4.30 -6.24 20.55
C ALA A 489 -2.85 -6.67 20.29
N GLN A 490 -1.97 -5.73 19.86
CA GLN A 490 -0.58 -6.00 19.42
C GLN A 490 -0.49 -7.28 18.60
N PRO A 491 -1.19 -7.34 17.45
CA PRO A 491 -1.49 -8.60 16.77
C PRO A 491 -0.31 -9.22 16.04
N PHE A 492 0.78 -8.47 15.81
CA PHE A 492 1.91 -8.96 15.03
C PHE A 492 2.83 -9.85 15.88
N ARG A 493 3.36 -10.88 15.27
CA ARG A 493 4.33 -11.80 15.88
C ARG A 493 5.64 -11.11 16.30
N LYS A 494 6.02 -10.02 15.64
CA LYS A 494 7.24 -9.25 15.94
C LYS A 494 6.86 -7.87 16.48
N ARG A 495 7.40 -7.51 17.64
CA ARG A 495 7.19 -6.17 18.25
C ARG A 495 7.59 -5.01 17.34
N THR A 496 8.57 -5.21 16.44
CA THR A 496 8.96 -4.19 15.44
C THR A 496 7.86 -3.95 14.42
N ASP A 497 7.08 -4.97 14.07
CA ASP A 497 5.98 -4.84 13.11
C ASP A 497 4.78 -4.18 13.77
N ASP A 498 4.50 -4.46 15.06
CA ASP A 498 3.51 -3.72 15.86
C ASP A 498 3.87 -2.24 15.98
N ALA A 499 5.13 -1.91 16.23
CA ALA A 499 5.59 -0.52 16.32
C ALA A 499 5.39 0.23 14.99
N ILE A 500 5.78 -0.38 13.86
CA ILE A 500 5.59 0.22 12.53
C ILE A 500 4.10 0.35 12.19
N ALA A 501 3.29 -0.67 12.45
CA ALA A 501 1.85 -0.60 12.22
C ALA A 501 1.20 0.52 13.04
N SER A 502 1.60 0.69 14.30
CA SER A 502 1.13 1.78 15.16
C SER A 502 1.53 3.16 14.64
N VAL A 503 2.78 3.31 14.16
CA VAL A 503 3.25 4.56 13.55
C VAL A 503 2.47 4.87 12.28
N VAL A 504 2.28 3.89 11.39
CA VAL A 504 1.52 4.07 10.13
C VAL A 504 0.07 4.47 10.43
N ARG A 505 -0.57 3.87 11.42
CA ARG A 505 -1.94 4.23 11.84
C ARG A 505 -2.00 5.63 12.47
N LEU A 506 -0.98 6.02 13.24
CA LEU A 506 -0.86 7.39 13.76
C LEU A 506 -0.73 8.40 12.60
N MET A 507 0.09 8.09 11.58
CA MET A 507 0.20 8.93 10.39
C MET A 507 -1.13 9.02 9.63
N LEU A 508 -1.92 7.95 9.62
CA LEU A 508 -3.26 7.96 9.03
C LEU A 508 -4.23 8.86 9.81
N VAL A 509 -4.18 8.85 11.14
CA VAL A 509 -4.95 9.77 12.00
C VAL A 509 -4.55 11.22 11.70
N LEU A 510 -3.24 11.51 11.65
CA LEU A 510 -2.73 12.83 11.29
C LEU A 510 -3.17 13.26 9.90
N PHE A 511 -3.17 12.35 8.93
CA PHE A 511 -3.67 12.62 7.57
C PHE A 511 -5.13 13.11 7.58
N PHE A 512 -6.01 12.48 8.36
CA PHE A 512 -7.41 12.92 8.47
C PHE A 512 -7.56 14.25 9.22
N ILE A 513 -6.82 14.47 10.31
CA ILE A 513 -6.83 15.75 11.03
C ILE A 513 -6.40 16.89 10.11
N LEU A 514 -5.27 16.71 9.42
CA LEU A 514 -4.74 17.71 8.49
C LEU A 514 -5.64 17.89 7.26
N GLY A 515 -6.28 16.81 6.78
CA GLY A 515 -7.29 16.89 5.71
C GLY A 515 -8.53 17.70 6.11
N ILE A 516 -9.00 17.55 7.36
CA ILE A 516 -10.07 18.39 7.93
C ILE A 516 -9.62 19.85 7.99
N MET A 517 -8.39 20.13 8.44
CA MET A 517 -7.84 21.49 8.45
C MET A 517 -7.77 22.11 7.07
N VAL A 518 -7.25 21.38 6.06
CA VAL A 518 -7.25 21.86 4.66
C VAL A 518 -8.67 22.18 4.23
N LYS A 519 -9.63 21.30 4.51
CA LYS A 519 -11.02 21.53 4.07
C LYS A 519 -11.72 22.67 4.78
N LEU A 520 -11.43 22.89 6.05
CA LEU A 520 -11.94 24.06 6.80
C LEU A 520 -11.33 25.37 6.29
N CYS A 521 -10.06 25.36 5.89
CA CYS A 521 -9.38 26.52 5.32
C CYS A 521 -9.73 26.79 3.85
N ASP A 522 -10.27 25.77 3.14
CA ASP A 522 -10.69 25.83 1.73
C ASP A 522 -12.19 26.14 1.59
N THR A 523 -12.91 26.35 2.71
CA THR A 523 -14.30 26.82 2.65
C THR A 523 -14.30 28.20 2.05
N GLU A 524 -14.80 28.29 0.80
CA GLU A 524 -15.21 29.55 0.19
C GLU A 524 -16.11 30.26 1.18
N GLY A 525 -15.69 31.46 1.60
CA GLY A 525 -16.51 32.31 2.45
C GLY A 525 -17.88 32.51 1.80
N PRO A 526 -18.94 32.81 2.55
CA PRO A 526 -20.28 33.02 1.99
C PRO A 526 -20.20 34.01 0.86
N ASN A 527 -20.97 33.76 -0.23
CA ASN A 527 -21.05 34.52 -1.47
C ASN A 527 -21.47 36.02 -1.31
N THR A 528 -21.29 36.59 -0.14
CA THR A 528 -21.68 37.92 0.27
C THR A 528 -20.54 38.95 0.32
N VAL A 529 -19.29 38.54 0.06
CA VAL A 529 -18.16 39.48 0.15
C VAL A 529 -17.80 40.03 -1.22
N HIS A 530 -17.96 41.32 -1.38
CA HIS A 530 -17.82 42.09 -2.63
C HIS A 530 -16.39 42.17 -3.20
N ASN A 531 -15.34 41.69 -2.46
CA ASN A 531 -13.95 41.78 -2.91
C ASN A 531 -13.20 40.45 -2.64
N LEU A 532 -12.61 39.88 -3.69
CA LEU A 532 -11.82 38.63 -3.61
C LEU A 532 -10.63 38.75 -2.65
N LEU A 533 -10.06 39.96 -2.54
CA LEU A 533 -8.92 40.22 -1.64
C LEU A 533 -9.38 40.16 -0.18
N ASP A 534 -10.56 40.71 0.12
CA ASP A 534 -11.11 40.71 1.48
C ASP A 534 -11.59 39.32 1.89
N ALA A 535 -12.18 38.53 0.96
CA ALA A 535 -12.56 37.14 1.22
C ALA A 535 -11.35 36.23 1.48
N LYS A 536 -10.27 36.40 0.70
CA LYS A 536 -9.00 35.66 0.96
C LYS A 536 -8.35 36.07 2.28
N ILE A 537 -8.40 37.33 2.65
CA ILE A 537 -7.86 37.87 3.91
C ILE A 537 -8.72 37.39 5.08
N GLU A 538 -10.05 37.34 4.97
CA GLU A 538 -10.94 36.82 5.99
C GLU A 538 -10.79 35.29 6.17
N ALA A 539 -10.74 34.52 5.07
CA ALA A 539 -10.49 33.10 5.11
C ALA A 539 -9.10 32.77 5.67
N SER A 540 -8.08 33.56 5.35
CA SER A 540 -6.73 33.45 5.91
C SER A 540 -6.72 33.81 7.40
N LYS A 541 -7.45 34.84 7.83
CA LYS A 541 -7.60 35.20 9.26
C LYS A 541 -8.34 34.12 10.03
N PHE A 542 -9.45 33.62 9.49
CA PHE A 542 -10.22 32.52 10.09
C PHE A 542 -9.37 31.25 10.24
N CYS A 543 -8.61 30.89 9.20
CA CYS A 543 -7.71 29.75 9.24
C CYS A 543 -6.57 29.97 10.24
N PHE A 544 -6.00 31.17 10.34
CA PHE A 544 -4.98 31.51 11.30
C PHE A 544 -5.50 31.51 12.75
N GLU A 545 -6.70 32.07 12.99
CA GLU A 545 -7.33 32.09 14.32
C GLU A 545 -7.73 30.67 14.79
N LEU A 546 -8.20 29.81 13.87
CA LEU A 546 -8.65 28.46 14.20
C LEU A 546 -7.53 27.43 14.30
N VAL A 547 -6.53 27.52 13.42
CA VAL A 547 -5.49 26.49 13.22
C VAL A 547 -4.10 26.99 13.57
N GLY A 548 -3.91 28.31 13.71
CA GLY A 548 -2.61 28.94 13.96
C GLY A 548 -1.66 28.91 12.76
N VAL A 549 -2.16 28.58 11.54
CA VAL A 549 -1.36 28.46 10.32
C VAL A 549 -1.92 29.40 9.26
N ALA A 550 -1.07 30.28 8.73
CA ALA A 550 -1.49 31.33 7.80
C ALA A 550 -1.80 30.84 6.37
N THR A 551 -1.37 29.63 5.99
CA THR A 551 -1.52 29.13 4.61
C THR A 551 -1.82 27.64 4.55
N THR A 552 -2.68 27.25 3.61
CA THR A 552 -2.95 25.84 3.28
C THR A 552 -1.70 25.08 2.82
N GLU A 553 -0.70 25.78 2.27
CA GLU A 553 0.58 25.18 1.86
C GLU A 553 1.38 24.60 3.03
N ALA A 554 1.39 25.26 4.19
CA ALA A 554 2.09 24.74 5.38
C ALA A 554 1.44 23.43 5.88
N VAL A 555 0.11 23.37 5.89
CA VAL A 555 -0.62 22.14 6.25
C VAL A 555 -0.36 21.04 5.21
N ALA A 556 -0.31 21.38 3.92
CA ALA A 556 0.01 20.44 2.86
C ALA A 556 1.43 19.84 3.02
N TRP A 557 2.42 20.65 3.38
CA TRP A 557 3.76 20.15 3.69
C TRP A 557 3.79 19.19 4.88
N LEU A 558 3.00 19.45 5.94
CA LEU A 558 2.88 18.52 7.07
C LEU A 558 2.30 17.16 6.63
N ILE A 559 1.30 17.17 5.75
CA ILE A 559 0.73 15.94 5.18
C ILE A 559 1.79 15.16 4.39
N ILE A 560 2.59 15.86 3.57
CA ILE A 560 3.68 15.26 2.78
C ILE A 560 4.76 14.68 3.69
N VAL A 561 5.18 15.41 4.71
CA VAL A 561 6.18 14.93 5.68
C VAL A 561 5.67 13.67 6.39
N ALA A 562 4.40 13.65 6.82
CA ALA A 562 3.79 12.45 7.40
C ALA A 562 3.77 11.27 6.42
N GLY A 563 3.45 11.52 5.15
CA GLY A 563 3.52 10.51 4.08
C GLY A 563 4.94 9.97 3.88
N LEU A 564 5.94 10.85 3.75
CA LEU A 564 7.35 10.43 3.61
C LEU A 564 7.81 9.60 4.80
N PHE A 565 7.39 9.95 6.01
CA PHE A 565 7.75 9.24 7.23
C PHE A 565 7.32 7.76 7.18
N VAL A 566 6.15 7.46 6.61
CA VAL A 566 5.66 6.08 6.44
C VAL A 566 6.59 5.22 5.58
N VAL A 567 7.29 5.78 4.59
CA VAL A 567 8.28 5.06 3.78
C VAL A 567 9.65 5.06 4.44
N LEU A 568 10.10 6.21 4.93
CA LEU A 568 11.49 6.39 5.37
C LEU A 568 11.79 5.62 6.66
N VAL A 569 10.82 5.46 7.57
CA VAL A 569 11.04 4.71 8.82
C VAL A 569 11.29 3.23 8.57
N PRO A 570 10.45 2.47 7.84
CA PRO A 570 10.74 1.08 7.52
C PRO A 570 12.02 0.91 6.70
N LEU A 571 12.30 1.85 5.77
CA LEU A 571 13.50 1.82 4.95
C LEU A 571 14.76 2.06 5.79
N GLY A 572 14.73 3.03 6.70
CA GLY A 572 15.83 3.32 7.65
C GLY A 572 16.11 2.13 8.58
N MET A 573 15.05 1.53 9.14
CA MET A 573 15.17 0.32 9.95
C MET A 573 15.74 -0.87 9.14
N PHE A 574 15.36 -0.99 7.88
CA PHE A 574 15.92 -2.01 6.99
C PHE A 574 17.40 -1.76 6.68
N ALA A 575 17.77 -0.51 6.35
CA ALA A 575 19.16 -0.12 6.12
C ALA A 575 20.02 -0.33 7.38
N GLN A 576 19.52 0.05 8.54
CA GLN A 576 20.18 -0.19 9.83
C GLN A 576 20.38 -1.70 10.05
N LYS A 577 19.36 -2.52 9.80
CA LYS A 577 19.50 -3.98 9.95
C LYS A 577 20.50 -4.57 8.96
N LEU A 578 20.54 -4.09 7.72
CA LEU A 578 21.55 -4.51 6.74
C LEU A 578 22.96 -4.11 7.16
N ALA A 579 23.13 -2.90 7.72
CA ALA A 579 24.43 -2.40 8.16
C ALA A 579 24.96 -3.09 9.42
N PHE A 580 24.06 -3.41 10.37
CA PHE A 580 24.43 -3.97 11.68
C PHE A 580 24.07 -5.44 11.86
N SER A 581 23.40 -6.08 10.91
CA SER A 581 23.01 -7.48 11.01
C SER A 581 24.19 -8.38 10.62
N GLN A 582 24.85 -8.94 11.62
CA GLN A 582 25.37 -10.29 11.46
C GLN A 582 24.14 -11.20 11.32
N ALA A 583 23.81 -11.60 10.10
CA ALA A 583 22.68 -12.47 9.82
C ALA A 583 22.87 -13.76 10.62
N ILE A 584 21.92 -14.08 11.52
CA ILE A 584 21.88 -15.39 12.16
C ILE A 584 21.75 -16.38 11.01
N PRO A 585 22.72 -17.27 10.82
CA PRO A 585 22.70 -18.22 9.72
C PRO A 585 21.53 -19.19 9.90
N ILE A 586 20.61 -19.24 8.94
CA ILE A 586 19.57 -20.30 8.90
C ILE A 586 20.14 -21.48 8.13
N LEU A 587 20.02 -22.68 8.69
CA LEU A 587 20.40 -23.92 8.01
C LEU A 587 19.52 -24.15 6.78
N ARG A 588 20.13 -24.64 5.71
CA ARG A 588 19.50 -24.87 4.42
C ARG A 588 19.83 -26.25 3.89
N ASP A 589 18.93 -26.80 3.10
CA ASP A 589 19.22 -27.97 2.29
C ASP A 589 20.21 -27.59 1.18
N ALA A 590 21.31 -28.30 1.07
CA ALA A 590 22.37 -28.06 0.08
C ALA A 590 21.88 -28.16 -1.37
N GLN A 591 20.84 -28.94 -1.64
CA GLN A 591 20.30 -29.13 -2.98
C GLN A 591 19.32 -28.03 -3.38
N THR A 592 18.43 -27.65 -2.47
CA THR A 592 17.34 -26.70 -2.75
C THR A 592 17.69 -25.29 -2.33
N MET A 593 18.67 -25.09 -1.43
CA MET A 593 19.00 -23.84 -0.77
C MET A 593 17.82 -23.24 0.01
N GLU A 594 16.76 -24.01 0.25
CA GLU A 594 15.60 -23.62 1.06
C GLU A 594 15.77 -24.15 2.50
N PRO A 595 15.14 -23.52 3.49
CA PRO A 595 15.10 -24.08 4.84
C PRO A 595 14.48 -25.48 4.82
N PRO A 596 15.02 -26.44 5.59
CA PRO A 596 14.48 -27.79 5.61
C PRO A 596 13.03 -27.80 6.10
N VAL A 597 12.21 -28.65 5.50
CA VAL A 597 10.81 -28.83 5.93
C VAL A 597 10.80 -29.76 7.13
N LEU A 598 10.46 -29.21 8.29
CA LEU A 598 10.35 -29.97 9.53
C LEU A 598 8.98 -30.64 9.59
N LEU A 599 8.96 -31.98 9.63
CA LEU A 599 7.73 -32.75 9.72
C LEU A 599 7.76 -33.55 11.02
N LEU A 600 6.70 -33.48 11.80
CA LEU A 600 6.47 -34.35 12.94
C LEU A 600 5.76 -35.63 12.48
N GLY A 601 6.19 -36.76 12.95
CA GLY A 601 5.53 -38.05 12.73
C GLY A 601 4.14 -38.08 13.41
N PRO A 602 3.25 -39.02 13.03
CA PRO A 602 1.95 -39.18 13.69
C PRO A 602 2.12 -39.41 15.20
N GLY A 603 1.38 -38.66 16.01
CA GLY A 603 1.42 -38.73 17.48
C GLY A 603 2.62 -38.06 18.15
N LYS A 604 3.55 -37.46 17.37
CA LYS A 604 4.72 -36.77 17.93
C LYS A 604 4.42 -35.27 18.11
N ARG A 605 4.87 -34.71 19.23
CA ARG A 605 4.72 -33.30 19.60
C ARG A 605 6.02 -32.51 19.45
N TYR A 606 7.16 -33.19 19.64
CA TYR A 606 8.48 -32.57 19.66
C TYR A 606 9.35 -33.20 18.58
N HIS A 607 10.18 -32.40 17.92
CA HIS A 607 11.16 -32.86 16.94
C HIS A 607 12.37 -33.45 17.68
N LEU A 608 12.77 -32.83 18.80
CA LEU A 608 13.93 -33.15 19.57
C LEU A 608 13.65 -33.04 21.07
N PHE A 609 14.14 -34.01 21.87
CA PHE A 609 14.16 -33.98 23.33
C PHE A 609 15.61 -33.84 23.82
N LEU A 610 15.90 -32.87 24.68
CA LEU A 610 17.24 -32.64 25.23
C LEU A 610 17.36 -33.28 26.61
N SER A 611 17.91 -34.48 26.67
CA SER A 611 18.23 -35.19 27.91
C SER A 611 19.55 -34.69 28.46
N HIS A 612 19.60 -34.28 29.72
CA HIS A 612 20.80 -33.74 30.35
C HIS A 612 20.78 -33.86 31.89
N VAL A 613 21.93 -33.71 32.49
CA VAL A 613 22.05 -33.60 33.96
C VAL A 613 21.84 -32.11 34.36
N TRP A 614 20.93 -31.85 35.26
CA TRP A 614 20.62 -30.50 35.68
C TRP A 614 21.83 -29.71 36.19
N SER A 615 22.70 -30.32 36.94
CA SER A 615 23.85 -29.63 37.53
C SER A 615 24.99 -29.34 36.55
N THR A 616 25.11 -30.10 35.43
CA THR A 616 26.26 -30.03 34.52
C THR A 616 25.92 -29.76 33.07
N GLY A 617 24.65 -29.95 32.65
CA GLY A 617 24.21 -29.83 31.24
C GLY A 617 23.13 -28.82 30.95
N GLN A 618 22.42 -28.29 31.98
CA GLN A 618 21.24 -27.46 31.82
C GLN A 618 21.47 -26.21 30.95
N ASP A 619 22.50 -25.41 31.28
CA ASP A 619 22.79 -24.17 30.54
C ASP A 619 23.15 -24.46 29.09
N GLN A 620 23.85 -25.57 28.83
CA GLN A 620 24.24 -25.94 27.48
C GLN A 620 23.05 -26.38 26.66
N CYS A 621 22.15 -27.18 27.22
CA CYS A 621 20.92 -27.59 26.56
C CYS A 621 19.97 -26.43 26.29
N ALA A 622 19.89 -25.45 27.18
CA ALA A 622 19.17 -24.22 26.93
C ALA A 622 19.77 -23.43 25.75
N VAL A 623 21.10 -23.36 25.62
CA VAL A 623 21.79 -22.77 24.48
C VAL A 623 21.50 -23.56 23.21
N ILE A 624 21.61 -24.91 23.24
CA ILE A 624 21.29 -25.77 22.10
C ILE A 624 19.85 -25.53 21.63
N LYS A 625 18.85 -25.54 22.53
CA LYS A 625 17.44 -25.30 22.22
C LYS A 625 17.29 -23.97 21.51
N ARG A 626 17.78 -22.90 22.12
CA ARG A 626 17.62 -21.53 21.58
C ARG A 626 18.32 -21.36 20.23
N GLN A 627 19.54 -21.85 20.09
CA GLN A 627 20.32 -21.69 18.86
C GLN A 627 19.76 -22.57 17.73
N LEU A 628 19.32 -23.78 17.99
CA LEU A 628 18.66 -24.64 16.99
C LEU A 628 17.34 -24.02 16.53
N GLN A 629 16.55 -23.41 17.42
CA GLN A 629 15.33 -22.69 17.03
C GLN A 629 15.60 -21.48 16.14
N LEU A 630 16.77 -20.85 16.27
CA LEU A 630 17.22 -19.76 15.39
C LEU A 630 17.71 -20.29 14.04
N LEU A 631 18.48 -21.40 14.05
CA LEU A 631 19.04 -22.02 12.85
C LEU A 631 17.99 -22.80 12.03
N LEU A 632 16.98 -23.36 12.70
CA LEU A 632 15.88 -24.14 12.12
C LEU A 632 14.53 -23.55 12.56
N PRO A 633 14.04 -22.49 11.92
CA PRO A 633 12.76 -21.89 12.26
C PRO A 633 11.61 -22.90 12.17
N GLY A 634 10.86 -23.05 13.26
CA GLY A 634 9.74 -23.99 13.34
C GLY A 634 10.09 -25.34 13.99
N VAL A 635 11.35 -25.55 14.43
CA VAL A 635 11.69 -26.74 15.23
C VAL A 635 11.08 -26.63 16.64
N VAL A 636 10.42 -27.69 17.07
CA VAL A 636 9.84 -27.79 18.41
C VAL A 636 10.73 -28.70 19.23
N ILE A 637 11.37 -28.19 20.29
CA ILE A 637 12.36 -28.86 21.10
C ILE A 637 11.87 -28.89 22.54
N PHE A 638 11.82 -30.08 23.13
CA PHE A 638 11.52 -30.27 24.55
C PHE A 638 12.79 -30.08 25.40
N LEU A 639 12.65 -29.30 26.44
CA LEU A 639 13.63 -29.13 27.51
C LEU A 639 12.85 -29.08 28.82
N ASP A 640 13.22 -29.97 29.74
CA ASP A 640 12.50 -30.20 31.00
C ASP A 640 12.28 -28.94 31.83
N VAL A 641 13.26 -28.04 31.90
CA VAL A 641 13.18 -26.81 32.66
C VAL A 641 12.05 -25.86 32.15
N ASP A 642 11.79 -25.91 30.85
CA ASP A 642 10.80 -25.02 30.21
C ASP A 642 9.43 -25.68 30.00
N ASP A 643 9.44 -27.00 29.74
CA ASP A 643 8.28 -27.67 29.12
C ASP A 643 7.71 -28.78 30.03
N LEU A 644 8.41 -29.19 31.11
CA LEU A 644 7.97 -30.25 32.00
C LEU A 644 6.89 -29.77 32.97
N GLN A 645 5.68 -30.31 32.80
CA GLN A 645 4.55 -30.03 33.71
C GLN A 645 4.38 -31.11 34.79
N ASP A 646 4.68 -32.34 34.45
CA ASP A 646 4.60 -33.49 35.38
C ASP A 646 5.82 -34.40 35.24
N ILE A 647 6.66 -34.45 36.26
CA ILE A 647 7.85 -35.33 36.31
C ILE A 647 7.47 -36.81 36.39
N GLY A 648 6.23 -37.12 36.77
CA GLY A 648 5.71 -38.49 36.83
C GLY A 648 5.57 -39.14 35.45
N ASP A 649 5.22 -38.33 34.42
CA ASP A 649 4.99 -38.77 33.02
C ASP A 649 6.17 -38.50 32.08
N LEU A 650 7.41 -38.60 32.59
CA LEU A 650 8.63 -38.35 31.81
C LEU A 650 8.71 -39.24 30.56
N GLU A 651 8.32 -40.50 30.68
CA GLU A 651 8.26 -41.46 29.58
C GLU A 651 7.22 -41.11 28.53
N GLY A 652 6.14 -40.42 28.91
CA GLY A 652 5.13 -39.86 27.99
C GLY A 652 5.71 -38.77 27.08
N TYR A 653 6.54 -37.89 27.64
CA TYR A 653 7.25 -36.88 26.83
C TYR A 653 8.25 -37.48 25.87
N VAL A 654 9.00 -38.53 26.30
CA VAL A 654 9.91 -39.30 25.44
C VAL A 654 9.14 -39.91 24.27
N ARG A 655 8.00 -40.58 24.53
CA ARG A 655 7.14 -41.18 23.48
C ARG A 655 6.59 -40.11 22.50
N ALA A 656 6.32 -38.91 22.98
CA ALA A 656 5.81 -37.81 22.16
C ALA A 656 6.93 -37.14 21.33
N THR A 657 8.15 -37.59 21.37
CA THR A 657 9.31 -37.00 20.70
C THR A 657 9.76 -37.83 19.49
N GLY A 658 10.23 -37.13 18.43
CA GLY A 658 10.76 -37.77 17.22
C GLY A 658 12.19 -38.29 17.38
N VAL A 659 13.07 -37.48 17.96
CA VAL A 659 14.52 -37.79 18.13
C VAL A 659 14.97 -37.43 19.55
N MET A 660 15.79 -38.25 20.18
CA MET A 660 16.41 -37.94 21.47
C MET A 660 17.81 -37.36 21.27
N LEU A 661 18.20 -36.39 22.09
CA LEU A 661 19.57 -35.94 22.21
C LEU A 661 20.06 -36.17 23.64
N PHE A 662 21.14 -36.94 23.80
CA PHE A 662 21.79 -37.08 25.07
C PHE A 662 23.00 -36.16 25.15
N PHE A 663 22.93 -35.18 26.05
CA PHE A 663 24.05 -34.30 26.35
C PHE A 663 24.94 -34.94 27.41
N LEU A 664 25.96 -35.59 26.93
CA LEU A 664 26.92 -36.39 27.76
C LEU A 664 27.82 -35.42 28.55
N SER A 665 27.50 -35.27 29.80
CA SER A 665 28.27 -34.54 30.82
C SER A 665 28.55 -35.45 32.00
N LYS A 666 29.40 -35.04 32.92
CA LYS A 666 29.79 -35.81 34.12
C LYS A 666 28.53 -36.24 34.88
N ASN A 667 28.50 -37.51 35.31
CA ASN A 667 27.42 -38.18 36.03
C ASN A 667 26.12 -38.37 35.20
N TYR A 668 26.17 -38.36 33.88
CA TYR A 668 24.97 -38.54 33.03
C TYR A 668 24.33 -39.91 33.31
N PHE A 669 25.10 -41.00 33.31
CA PHE A 669 24.57 -42.34 33.51
C PHE A 669 24.41 -42.74 35.00
N THR A 670 24.69 -41.84 35.94
CA THR A 670 24.37 -41.99 37.36
C THR A 670 23.10 -41.24 37.76
N SER A 671 22.61 -40.31 36.91
CA SER A 671 21.37 -39.56 37.13
C SER A 671 20.14 -40.46 36.97
N ARG A 672 19.28 -40.50 37.98
CA ARG A 672 18.05 -41.31 37.99
C ARG A 672 17.10 -40.93 36.83
N ASN A 673 16.93 -39.67 36.55
CA ASN A 673 16.04 -39.19 35.49
C ASN A 673 16.65 -39.49 34.11
N CYS A 674 17.94 -39.21 33.90
CA CYS A 674 18.60 -39.53 32.64
C CYS A 674 18.53 -41.04 32.33
N LEU A 675 18.70 -41.91 33.36
CA LEU A 675 18.55 -43.36 33.17
C LEU A 675 17.11 -43.78 32.80
N ARG A 676 16.08 -43.10 33.33
CA ARG A 676 14.68 -43.33 32.90
C ARG A 676 14.49 -42.95 31.42
N GLU A 677 15.04 -41.78 31.03
CA GLU A 677 14.99 -41.27 29.64
C GLU A 677 15.75 -42.20 28.69
N VAL A 678 16.94 -42.67 29.06
CA VAL A 678 17.71 -43.66 28.28
C VAL A 678 16.93 -44.96 28.11
N LYS A 679 16.32 -45.48 29.19
CA LYS A 679 15.54 -46.71 29.14
C LYS A 679 14.30 -46.54 28.24
N ALA A 680 13.55 -45.46 28.42
CA ALA A 680 12.38 -45.14 27.58
C ALA A 680 12.78 -44.97 26.10
N THR A 681 13.96 -44.41 25.83
CA THR A 681 14.50 -44.25 24.47
C THR A 681 14.76 -45.60 23.82
N ILE A 682 15.33 -46.53 24.58
CA ILE A 682 15.60 -47.92 24.12
C ILE A 682 14.30 -48.68 23.93
N ASP A 683 13.36 -48.60 24.87
CA ASP A 683 12.08 -49.31 24.83
C ASP A 683 11.26 -48.88 23.60
N GLU A 684 11.30 -47.58 23.26
CA GLU A 684 10.60 -46.97 22.11
C GLU A 684 11.42 -46.98 20.80
N GLN A 685 12.64 -47.51 20.81
CA GLN A 685 13.55 -47.56 19.65
C GLN A 685 13.72 -46.20 18.96
N LEU A 686 13.82 -45.11 19.73
CA LEU A 686 13.88 -43.75 19.17
C LEU A 686 15.27 -43.44 18.60
N PRO A 687 15.33 -42.70 17.47
CA PRO A 687 16.59 -42.15 16.98
C PRO A 687 17.30 -41.31 18.05
N LEU A 688 18.63 -41.46 18.13
CA LEU A 688 19.44 -40.84 19.17
C LEU A 688 20.61 -40.04 18.60
N VAL A 689 20.80 -38.81 19.08
CA VAL A 689 21.96 -37.96 18.82
C VAL A 689 22.78 -37.81 20.11
N LEU A 690 24.09 -38.10 20.05
CA LEU A 690 24.98 -37.90 21.17
C LEU A 690 25.77 -36.61 21.05
N VAL A 691 25.75 -35.79 22.10
CA VAL A 691 26.57 -34.56 22.19
C VAL A 691 27.44 -34.67 23.44
N HIS A 692 28.73 -34.46 23.29
CA HIS A 692 29.71 -34.65 24.35
C HIS A 692 30.35 -33.33 24.81
N GLU A 693 30.23 -33.00 26.08
CA GLU A 693 30.96 -31.90 26.71
C GLU A 693 32.36 -32.37 27.09
N GLN A 694 33.34 -31.85 26.40
CA GLN A 694 34.75 -32.28 26.62
C GLN A 694 35.45 -31.52 27.76
N GLN A 695 34.98 -30.31 28.09
CA GLN A 695 35.64 -29.43 29.05
C GLN A 695 35.30 -29.82 30.49
N VAL A 696 36.29 -30.39 31.21
CA VAL A 696 36.14 -30.85 32.59
C VAL A 696 35.71 -29.70 33.52
N GLU A 697 36.26 -28.50 33.34
CA GLU A 697 35.94 -27.32 34.13
C GLU A 697 34.48 -26.86 33.95
N LYS A 698 33.80 -27.31 32.91
CA LYS A 698 32.41 -26.98 32.57
C LYS A 698 31.44 -28.15 32.75
N GLY A 699 31.81 -29.11 33.53
CA GLY A 699 30.98 -30.27 33.81
C GLY A 699 31.12 -31.43 32.81
N GLY A 700 32.13 -31.37 31.95
CA GLY A 700 32.47 -32.49 31.05
C GLY A 700 33.37 -33.54 31.68
N GLY A 701 33.82 -34.50 30.87
CA GLY A 701 34.75 -35.54 31.25
C GLY A 701 35.15 -36.39 30.04
N PRO A 702 36.17 -37.28 30.24
CA PRO A 702 36.58 -38.23 29.20
C PRO A 702 35.41 -39.13 28.75
N LEU A 703 35.28 -39.36 27.46
CA LEU A 703 34.21 -40.19 26.89
C LEU A 703 34.28 -41.64 27.43
N GLU A 704 35.48 -42.16 27.65
CA GLU A 704 35.68 -43.52 28.21
C GLU A 704 35.13 -43.65 29.63
N MET A 705 35.23 -42.61 30.44
CA MET A 705 34.60 -42.60 31.76
C MET A 705 33.07 -42.72 31.62
N MET A 706 32.46 -42.00 30.72
CA MET A 706 31.00 -42.05 30.48
C MET A 706 30.57 -43.41 29.91
N ARG A 707 31.39 -44.05 29.08
CA ARG A 707 31.16 -45.43 28.60
C ARG A 707 31.18 -46.41 29.72
N THR A 708 32.11 -46.29 30.69
CA THR A 708 32.17 -47.14 31.84
C THR A 708 31.04 -46.95 32.84
N GLU A 709 30.57 -45.71 33.01
CA GLU A 709 29.40 -45.39 33.84
C GLU A 709 28.09 -45.94 33.22
N CYS A 710 28.03 -46.09 31.89
CA CYS A 710 26.87 -46.66 31.21
C CYS A 710 26.78 -48.17 31.46
N ARG A 711 25.58 -48.63 31.88
CA ARG A 711 25.36 -50.09 32.14
C ARG A 711 25.57 -50.87 30.85
N GLU A 712 26.14 -52.06 31.00
CA GLU A 712 26.52 -52.91 29.86
C GLU A 712 25.35 -53.20 28.91
N GLU A 713 24.17 -53.44 29.45
CA GLU A 713 22.92 -53.67 28.71
C GLU A 713 22.44 -52.50 27.83
N MET A 714 22.85 -51.27 28.15
CA MET A 714 22.48 -50.05 27.42
C MET A 714 23.61 -49.58 26.49
N ARG A 715 24.84 -50.02 26.71
CA ARG A 715 26.05 -49.49 26.10
C ARG A 715 26.07 -49.67 24.59
N SER A 716 25.65 -50.83 24.11
CA SER A 716 25.58 -51.12 22.67
C SER A 716 24.60 -50.16 21.96
N TYR A 717 23.40 -49.97 22.49
CA TYR A 717 22.41 -49.07 21.89
C TYR A 717 22.90 -47.61 21.87
N VAL A 718 23.58 -47.15 22.92
CA VAL A 718 24.00 -45.74 23.03
C VAL A 718 25.25 -45.47 22.19
N PHE A 719 26.27 -46.36 22.17
CA PHE A 719 27.61 -46.01 21.68
C PHE A 719 28.08 -46.75 20.43
N ASP A 720 27.56 -47.97 20.11
CA ASP A 720 28.24 -48.81 19.12
C ASP A 720 28.16 -48.31 17.67
N GLU A 721 27.08 -47.62 17.28
CA GLU A 721 26.91 -47.13 15.91
C GLU A 721 26.94 -45.59 15.79
N ARG A 722 27.31 -44.91 16.88
CA ARG A 722 27.17 -43.45 16.94
C ARG A 722 28.43 -42.78 17.44
N ALA A 723 28.95 -41.87 16.66
CA ALA A 723 30.04 -40.98 17.08
C ALA A 723 29.48 -39.77 17.83
N PRO A 724 29.86 -39.52 19.09
CA PRO A 724 29.44 -38.36 19.82
C PRO A 724 29.92 -37.04 19.15
N ILE A 725 29.05 -36.09 18.98
CA ILE A 725 29.36 -34.77 18.45
C ILE A 725 29.98 -33.94 19.57
N ALA A 726 31.17 -33.38 19.35
CA ALA A 726 31.82 -32.50 20.31
C ALA A 726 31.07 -31.21 20.52
N TRP A 727 30.79 -30.80 21.76
CA TRP A 727 30.20 -29.52 22.06
C TRP A 727 31.26 -28.42 22.08
N HIS A 728 31.14 -27.47 21.15
CA HIS A 728 32.04 -26.30 21.05
C HIS A 728 31.36 -25.04 21.57
N ARG A 729 32.11 -24.18 22.26
CA ARG A 729 31.63 -22.95 22.86
C ARG A 729 31.99 -21.70 22.04
N ILE A 730 32.94 -21.81 21.12
CA ILE A 730 33.33 -20.75 20.21
C ILE A 730 32.27 -20.66 19.12
N SER A 731 31.71 -19.48 18.89
CA SER A 731 30.55 -19.24 18.03
C SER A 731 30.61 -19.93 16.66
N HIS A 732 31.74 -19.89 15.97
CA HIS A 732 31.87 -20.51 14.64
C HIS A 732 31.83 -22.03 14.72
N TYR A 733 32.53 -22.64 15.68
CA TYR A 733 32.52 -24.10 15.90
C TYR A 733 31.21 -24.57 16.52
N GLN A 734 30.57 -23.71 17.33
CA GLN A 734 29.26 -24.01 17.90
C GLN A 734 28.19 -24.13 16.79
N ASN A 735 28.23 -23.26 15.77
CA ASN A 735 27.34 -23.35 14.61
C ASN A 735 27.57 -24.68 13.85
N LEU A 736 28.80 -25.15 13.74
CA LEU A 736 29.09 -26.44 13.13
C LEU A 736 28.52 -27.59 13.96
N THR A 737 28.72 -27.58 15.29
CA THR A 737 28.11 -28.56 16.20
C THR A 737 26.60 -28.58 16.05
N LEU A 738 25.95 -27.42 16.03
CA LEU A 738 24.50 -27.28 15.85
C LEU A 738 24.03 -27.77 14.46
N LYS A 739 24.82 -27.54 13.41
CA LYS A 739 24.58 -28.11 12.08
C LYS A 739 24.64 -29.64 12.11
N LEU A 740 25.63 -30.22 12.77
CA LEU A 740 25.76 -31.66 12.89
C LEU A 740 24.59 -32.28 13.69
N ILE A 741 24.19 -31.65 14.79
CA ILE A 741 22.99 -32.05 15.56
C ILE A 741 21.74 -32.01 14.67
N ALA A 742 21.55 -30.93 13.91
CA ALA A 742 20.42 -30.78 13.01
C ALA A 742 20.43 -31.82 11.87
N THR A 743 21.60 -32.14 11.33
CA THR A 743 21.77 -33.15 10.28
C THR A 743 21.39 -34.52 10.78
N GLU A 744 21.90 -34.91 11.95
CA GLU A 744 21.56 -36.22 12.57
C GLU A 744 20.07 -36.27 12.97
N MET A 745 19.49 -35.17 13.49
CA MET A 745 18.07 -35.11 13.80
C MET A 745 17.20 -35.32 12.54
N LEU A 746 17.60 -34.77 11.42
CA LEU A 746 16.84 -34.83 10.17
C LEU A 746 17.15 -36.05 9.30
N ARG A 747 18.24 -36.81 9.61
CA ARG A 747 18.60 -38.06 8.94
C ARG A 747 17.48 -39.09 9.02
N HIS A 748 16.76 -39.13 10.11
CA HIS A 748 15.64 -40.03 10.36
C HIS A 748 14.30 -39.54 9.84
N GLY A 749 14.30 -38.43 9.08
CA GLY A 749 13.13 -37.91 8.40
C GLY A 749 12.83 -38.61 7.06
N PRO A 750 11.71 -38.30 6.40
CA PRO A 750 11.30 -38.99 5.17
C PRO A 750 12.22 -38.74 3.97
N LYS A 751 13.15 -37.80 4.05
CA LYS A 751 14.12 -37.47 3.01
C LYS A 751 15.49 -37.16 3.64
N GLU A 752 16.51 -37.83 3.18
CA GLU A 752 17.90 -37.55 3.57
C GLU A 752 18.28 -36.14 3.07
N MET A 753 18.66 -35.24 3.98
CA MET A 753 18.97 -33.84 3.68
C MET A 753 20.42 -33.53 4.05
N CYS A 754 21.16 -32.96 3.13
CA CYS A 754 22.48 -32.41 3.41
C CYS A 754 22.29 -30.91 3.78
N LEU A 755 22.59 -30.56 5.03
CA LEU A 755 22.45 -29.19 5.52
C LEU A 755 23.72 -28.39 5.30
N VAL A 756 23.54 -27.10 4.93
CA VAL A 756 24.62 -26.12 4.78
C VAL A 756 24.33 -24.85 5.57
N LEU A 757 25.38 -24.27 6.15
CA LEU A 757 25.34 -22.92 6.73
C LEU A 757 25.56 -21.89 5.64
N PRO A 758 24.90 -20.70 5.70
CA PRO A 758 25.19 -19.60 4.78
C PRO A 758 26.66 -19.19 4.87
N GLY A 759 27.33 -19.21 3.73
CA GLY A 759 28.77 -18.91 3.63
C GLY A 759 29.67 -20.12 3.76
N GLU A 760 29.14 -21.31 4.05
CA GLU A 760 29.89 -22.54 3.99
C GLU A 760 30.26 -22.87 2.53
N VAL A 761 31.52 -23.19 2.32
CA VAL A 761 32.02 -23.60 1.00
C VAL A 761 31.68 -25.08 0.80
N ASN A 762 31.14 -25.42 -0.38
CA ASN A 762 30.92 -26.83 -0.72
C ASN A 762 32.28 -27.52 -0.81
N ILE A 763 32.51 -28.51 0.07
CA ILE A 763 33.76 -29.26 0.15
C ILE A 763 34.13 -29.94 -1.17
N ALA A 764 33.14 -30.36 -1.95
CA ALA A 764 33.35 -30.91 -3.30
C ALA A 764 33.91 -29.90 -4.33
N GLU A 765 33.85 -28.61 -4.06
CA GLU A 765 34.38 -27.51 -4.90
C GLU A 765 35.72 -26.95 -4.36
N LEU A 766 36.20 -27.44 -3.20
CA LEU A 766 37.44 -27.00 -2.56
C LEU A 766 38.61 -27.72 -3.19
N ALA A 767 39.14 -27.19 -4.26
CA ALA A 767 40.38 -27.71 -4.86
C ALA A 767 41.55 -26.80 -4.47
N LEU A 768 42.58 -27.38 -3.91
CA LEU A 768 43.84 -26.67 -3.69
C LEU A 768 44.54 -26.49 -5.04
N PRO A 769 44.89 -25.24 -5.44
CA PRO A 769 45.52 -24.97 -6.74
C PRO A 769 46.93 -25.59 -6.82
N ARG A 770 47.52 -25.93 -5.69
CA ARG A 770 48.85 -26.60 -5.56
C ARG A 770 48.83 -27.47 -4.33
N PRO A 771 49.66 -28.52 -4.30
CA PRO A 771 49.86 -29.30 -3.07
C PRO A 771 50.31 -28.41 -1.92
N LEU A 772 49.81 -28.66 -0.72
CA LEU A 772 50.02 -27.87 0.48
C LEU A 772 50.79 -28.66 1.52
N VAL A 773 51.92 -28.16 1.99
CA VAL A 773 52.59 -28.66 3.19
C VAL A 773 52.19 -27.80 4.38
N LEU A 774 51.47 -28.41 5.35
CA LEU A 774 51.09 -27.76 6.61
C LEU A 774 52.18 -28.10 7.66
N TRP A 775 52.92 -27.11 8.06
CA TRP A 775 53.88 -27.26 9.16
C TRP A 775 53.19 -26.95 10.48
N CYS A 776 53.27 -27.94 11.39
CA CYS A 776 52.76 -27.83 12.76
C CYS A 776 53.96 -27.91 13.71
N SER A 777 54.24 -26.85 14.44
CA SER A 777 55.31 -26.84 15.43
C SER A 777 55.01 -27.78 16.59
N ALA A 778 56.01 -28.57 17.00
CA ALA A 778 55.91 -29.41 18.21
C ALA A 778 55.66 -28.58 19.49
N GLY A 779 56.07 -27.31 19.50
CA GLY A 779 55.76 -26.34 20.55
C GLY A 779 54.35 -25.75 20.51
N ASN A 780 53.47 -26.18 19.58
CA ASN A 780 52.08 -25.72 19.49
C ASN A 780 51.11 -26.92 19.68
N PRO A 781 50.76 -27.26 20.93
CA PRO A 781 49.92 -28.41 21.25
C PRO A 781 48.55 -28.30 20.54
N GLY A 782 48.12 -29.40 19.88
CA GLY A 782 46.86 -29.48 19.14
C GLY A 782 46.93 -29.06 17.66
N ALA A 783 47.99 -28.37 17.22
CA ALA A 783 48.12 -27.95 15.84
C ALA A 783 48.21 -29.13 14.85
N ALA A 784 48.97 -30.18 15.19
CA ALA A 784 49.07 -31.39 14.36
C ALA A 784 47.71 -32.13 14.27
N ALA A 785 46.99 -32.28 15.38
CA ALA A 785 45.65 -32.89 15.37
C ALA A 785 44.66 -32.11 14.46
N MET A 786 44.65 -30.79 14.58
CA MET A 786 43.81 -29.94 13.73
C MET A 786 44.21 -30.06 12.25
N ALA A 787 45.50 -30.15 11.94
CA ALA A 787 45.96 -30.32 10.57
C ALA A 787 45.55 -31.67 9.95
N HIS A 788 45.57 -32.74 10.76
CA HIS A 788 45.06 -34.04 10.33
C HIS A 788 43.55 -34.03 10.11
N GLU A 789 42.78 -33.41 11.02
CA GLU A 789 41.33 -33.23 10.81
C GLU A 789 41.02 -32.43 9.51
N LEU A 790 41.76 -31.36 9.23
CA LEU A 790 41.64 -30.63 7.98
C LEU A 790 41.99 -31.51 6.75
N LYS A 791 43.01 -32.32 6.82
CA LYS A 791 43.39 -33.27 5.78
C LYS A 791 42.27 -34.28 5.51
N ASP A 792 41.70 -34.85 6.57
CA ASP A 792 40.67 -35.91 6.49
C ASP A 792 39.30 -35.34 6.06
N ALA A 793 39.01 -34.06 6.39
CA ALA A 793 37.78 -33.36 5.98
C ALA A 793 37.76 -32.96 4.49
N LEU A 794 38.92 -32.89 3.83
CA LEU A 794 38.99 -32.57 2.40
C LEU A 794 38.83 -33.87 1.59
N ALA A 795 37.61 -34.11 1.11
CA ALA A 795 37.29 -35.28 0.28
C ALA A 795 38.19 -35.30 -0.98
N GLY A 796 39.01 -36.35 -1.14
CA GLY A 796 40.00 -36.46 -2.21
C GLY A 796 41.34 -35.77 -1.90
N GLY A 797 41.54 -35.23 -0.70
CA GLY A 797 42.66 -34.40 -0.33
C GLY A 797 43.82 -35.14 0.37
N GLY A 798 43.71 -36.47 0.52
CA GLY A 798 44.76 -37.26 1.19
C GLY A 798 46.18 -37.01 0.64
N ASP A 799 46.29 -36.76 -0.67
CA ASP A 799 47.54 -36.49 -1.36
C ASP A 799 47.82 -35.01 -1.54
N ALA A 800 46.81 -34.12 -1.39
CA ALA A 800 46.94 -32.66 -1.62
C ALA A 800 47.49 -31.90 -0.39
N ILE A 801 47.38 -32.50 0.85
CA ILE A 801 47.87 -31.93 2.10
C ILE A 801 48.84 -32.89 2.75
N GLN A 802 50.05 -32.43 2.97
CA GLN A 802 51.08 -33.14 3.77
C GLN A 802 51.27 -32.41 5.10
N VAL A 803 51.01 -33.08 6.21
CA VAL A 803 51.27 -32.54 7.56
C VAL A 803 52.67 -32.87 7.98
N VAL A 804 53.46 -31.88 8.42
CA VAL A 804 54.85 -32.06 8.88
C VAL A 804 55.07 -31.32 10.21
N GLU A 805 55.77 -31.98 11.13
CA GLU A 805 56.07 -31.39 12.46
C GLU A 805 57.43 -30.65 12.46
N ARG A 806 58.32 -30.99 11.53
CA ARG A 806 59.61 -30.33 11.39
C ARG A 806 59.49 -29.18 10.37
N ARG A 807 60.13 -28.07 10.65
CA ARG A 807 60.15 -26.92 9.76
C ARG A 807 60.69 -27.29 8.38
N PRO A 808 59.89 -27.23 7.33
CA PRO A 808 60.31 -27.54 5.96
C PRO A 808 61.15 -26.42 5.38
N ASP A 809 61.98 -26.71 4.38
CA ASP A 809 62.63 -25.69 3.60
C ASP A 809 61.62 -25.15 2.54
N ALA A 810 61.00 -24.05 2.88
CA ALA A 810 59.94 -23.46 2.08
C ALA A 810 60.43 -23.10 0.67
N ARG A 811 61.70 -22.65 0.50
CA ARG A 811 62.26 -22.26 -0.79
C ARG A 811 62.38 -23.47 -1.73
N VAL A 812 62.77 -24.62 -1.23
CA VAL A 812 62.91 -25.85 -2.02
C VAL A 812 61.53 -26.36 -2.47
N LEU A 813 60.53 -26.37 -1.56
CA LEU A 813 59.16 -26.81 -1.87
C LEU A 813 58.41 -25.86 -2.79
N GLU A 814 58.56 -24.58 -2.61
CA GLU A 814 57.96 -23.57 -3.52
C GLU A 814 58.53 -23.63 -4.93
N ALA A 815 59.84 -23.93 -5.05
CA ALA A 815 60.47 -24.14 -6.37
C ALA A 815 59.96 -25.43 -7.06
N GLN A 816 59.43 -26.41 -6.31
CA GLN A 816 58.76 -27.63 -6.77
C GLN A 816 57.24 -27.43 -7.00
N GLY A 817 56.73 -26.22 -6.87
CA GLY A 817 55.31 -25.91 -7.08
C GLY A 817 54.40 -26.29 -5.88
N THR A 818 54.95 -26.54 -4.70
CA THR A 818 54.23 -26.90 -3.47
C THR A 818 54.12 -25.66 -2.56
N SER A 819 52.95 -25.36 -2.07
CA SER A 819 52.75 -24.26 -1.12
C SER A 819 53.09 -24.71 0.30
N VAL A 820 53.74 -23.85 1.09
CA VAL A 820 54.06 -24.12 2.48
C VAL A 820 53.30 -23.13 3.37
N ALA A 821 52.60 -23.65 4.36
CA ALA A 821 51.92 -22.84 5.37
C ALA A 821 52.17 -23.38 6.79
N MET A 822 52.27 -22.50 7.76
CA MET A 822 52.31 -22.85 9.16
C MET A 822 50.90 -22.84 9.74
N LEU A 823 50.48 -23.93 10.37
CA LEU A 823 49.26 -23.94 11.17
C LEU A 823 49.57 -23.52 12.60
N LEU A 824 49.04 -22.42 13.02
CA LEU A 824 49.13 -21.89 14.38
C LEU A 824 47.78 -22.06 15.08
N TYR A 825 47.69 -23.01 16.02
CA TYR A 825 46.51 -23.23 16.82
C TYR A 825 46.61 -22.40 18.11
N LEU A 826 45.87 -21.30 18.17
CA LEU A 826 45.90 -20.38 19.30
C LEU A 826 45.13 -20.94 20.50
N ASN A 827 45.83 -21.45 21.48
CA ASN A 827 45.31 -21.87 22.75
C ASN A 827 46.08 -21.22 23.91
N LYS A 828 45.70 -21.54 25.16
CA LYS A 828 46.35 -20.94 26.34
C LYS A 828 47.85 -21.25 26.45
N ASP A 829 48.31 -22.34 25.83
CA ASP A 829 49.68 -22.84 25.93
C ASP A 829 50.52 -22.41 24.71
N THR A 830 49.94 -21.78 23.70
CA THR A 830 50.63 -21.41 22.45
C THR A 830 51.84 -20.50 22.64
N TRP A 831 51.80 -19.67 23.66
CA TRP A 831 52.87 -18.70 23.98
C TRP A 831 53.68 -19.05 25.20
N ALA A 832 53.36 -20.17 25.82
CA ALA A 832 54.10 -20.67 27.01
C ALA A 832 55.22 -21.68 26.67
N ALA A 833 55.26 -22.18 25.43
CA ALA A 833 56.23 -23.18 24.95
C ALA A 833 57.42 -22.58 24.21
#